data_f616aeccdadbc3ebd9c61d6282754d7c
#
_entry.id   f616aeccdadbc3ebd9c61d6282754d7c
#
_cell.length_a   1.000
_cell.length_b   1.000
_cell.length_c   1.000
_cell.angle_alpha   90.00
_cell.angle_beta   90.00
_cell.angle_gamma   90.00
#
_symmetry.space_group_name_H-M   'P 1'
#
loop_
_entity.id
_entity.type
_entity.pdbx_description
1 polymer ?
#
loop_
_entity_poly.entity_id
_entity_poly.type
_entity_poly.pdbx_seq_one_letter_code
_entity_poly.pdbx_strand_id
1 'polypeptide(L)'
;MTPKKGRGIGAYLLVVVVLIVALVFLLNGLKTGGKETKYSDIMKYFDNYEVTAYTLDLGSGELKLTLDNGDKLTYDVPNVSVFRDDTKDYRTSYNQKHPDAPLQVDYYKIRDTSWLLTLIPTLVLLGLMIFLFVFMMRQANGGGKYTTFGKANIKNQANTRKATFADVAGADEEKHELEEIVDFLKNPRKYAELGARIPKGVLLMGPPGTGKTLLARAVAGEAGCPFFSISGSDFVEMFVGVGASRVRDLFDQAKKNAPSIIFIDEIDAVGRHRGTGIGGGHDEREQTLNQLLVEMDGFTGKDNVIVIAATNRRDILDPALLRPGRFDRQIVVGYPDVKGREQILKVHTKSKSIGPDVDLTTIAKSTVGFTGADLENLVNEACLLAARKNKKAITMDEIQEATIKVIAGPEKKSHKVTPKEKRLTAFHEAGHAVCTYYCDHQDKVHQVSIIPRGMAGGYTMSLPEQDKSFVSKKEMEENIITLLGGRVAEQLVLDDISTGASNDLERATSTARSMVTRYGFSEKLGPIVYGNDQNEVFLGRDLGSSRDYSDRVAGEIDDEVRNIVEKAYDKATAILQMHMDQLELLAKYLIIHEKIEKDDFETLMQGKMDPSQFEETPAEPETSATEAEPTEEKPTGNGDSSAPTEA
;
A
#
# COMPACT_ATOMS: atom_id res chain seq x y z
N MET A 1 29.17 -18.36 8.78
CA MET A 1 29.14 -17.17 9.67
C MET A 1 30.56 -16.71 9.93
N THR A 2 30.99 -15.68 9.26
CA THR A 2 32.29 -15.02 9.50
C THR A 2 31.98 -13.62 10.05
N PRO A 3 32.69 -13.14 11.10
CA PRO A 3 32.35 -11.88 11.75
C PRO A 3 32.79 -10.70 10.90
N LYS A 4 31.88 -9.78 10.62
CA LYS A 4 32.17 -8.48 10.01
C LYS A 4 33.00 -7.63 10.98
N LYS A 5 34.27 -7.42 10.64
CA LYS A 5 35.17 -6.49 11.33
C LYS A 5 34.59 -5.07 11.36
N GLY A 6 34.37 -4.56 12.58
CA GLY A 6 33.93 -3.19 12.84
C GLY A 6 35.02 -2.17 12.46
N ARG A 7 34.94 -1.62 11.26
CA ARG A 7 35.85 -0.54 10.75
C ARG A 7 35.38 0.88 11.08
N GLY A 8 34.28 1.03 11.82
CA GLY A 8 33.73 2.34 12.16
C GLY A 8 34.23 2.96 13.47
N ILE A 9 34.57 2.15 14.47
CA ILE A 9 34.88 2.62 15.82
C ILE A 9 36.22 3.39 15.89
N GLY A 10 37.24 2.98 15.12
CA GLY A 10 38.54 3.65 15.10
C GLY A 10 38.50 5.10 14.57
N ALA A 11 37.65 5.39 13.59
CA ALA A 11 37.50 6.75 13.06
C ALA A 11 36.77 7.67 14.05
N TYR A 12 35.79 7.19 14.78
CA TYR A 12 35.12 7.96 15.84
C TYR A 12 36.06 8.23 17.02
N LEU A 13 36.87 7.24 17.41
CA LEU A 13 37.86 7.41 18.46
C LEU A 13 38.90 8.48 18.09
N LEU A 14 39.32 8.53 16.84
CA LEU A 14 40.32 9.51 16.36
C LEU A 14 39.71 10.93 16.34
N VAL A 15 38.49 11.11 15.95
CA VAL A 15 37.78 12.40 16.02
C VAL A 15 37.59 12.86 17.47
N VAL A 16 37.24 11.96 18.38
CA VAL A 16 37.13 12.29 19.81
C VAL A 16 38.48 12.67 20.40
N VAL A 17 39.56 11.99 20.06
CA VAL A 17 40.92 12.34 20.52
C VAL A 17 41.35 13.72 20.00
N VAL A 18 41.08 14.05 18.73
CA VAL A 18 41.37 15.38 18.16
C VAL A 18 40.56 16.48 18.85
N LEU A 19 39.30 16.24 19.15
CA LEU A 19 38.46 17.17 19.88
C LEU A 19 38.93 17.37 21.31
N ILE A 20 39.37 16.31 22.00
CA ILE A 20 39.95 16.41 23.36
C ILE A 20 41.26 17.21 23.35
N VAL A 21 42.12 16.96 22.36
CA VAL A 21 43.37 17.72 22.23
C VAL A 21 43.12 19.19 21.92
N ALA A 22 42.16 19.50 21.04
CA ALA A 22 41.74 20.87 20.76
C ALA A 22 41.15 21.56 21.97
N LEU A 23 40.34 20.86 22.76
CA LEU A 23 39.75 21.37 24.00
C LEU A 23 40.79 21.62 25.10
N VAL A 24 41.80 20.73 25.25
CA VAL A 24 42.90 20.90 26.17
C VAL A 24 43.78 22.12 25.79
N PHE A 25 43.98 22.33 24.46
CA PHE A 25 44.72 23.51 23.98
C PHE A 25 43.93 24.81 24.23
N LEU A 26 42.60 24.79 24.06
CA LEU A 26 41.74 25.91 24.30
C LEU A 26 41.67 26.25 25.80
N LEU A 27 41.65 25.24 26.66
CA LEU A 27 41.63 25.39 28.12
C LEU A 27 42.99 25.87 28.68
N ASN A 28 44.12 25.49 28.08
CA ASN A 28 45.44 25.99 28.44
C ASN A 28 45.67 27.44 28.00
N GLY A 29 45.08 27.88 26.89
CA GLY A 29 45.09 29.28 26.46
C GLY A 29 44.30 30.25 27.36
N LEU A 30 43.46 29.73 28.25
CA LEU A 30 42.64 30.52 29.16
C LEU A 30 43.22 30.67 30.60
N LYS A 31 44.46 30.16 30.84
CA LYS A 31 45.12 30.26 32.15
C LYS A 31 46.21 31.37 32.19
N THR A 32 45.84 32.62 32.02
CA THR A 32 46.66 33.78 32.43
C THR A 32 45.76 34.81 33.06
N GLY A 33 45.30 34.49 34.29
CA GLY A 33 44.65 35.41 35.18
C GLY A 33 45.63 35.75 36.33
N GLY A 34 46.74 36.41 36.02
CA GLY A 34 47.55 37.12 37.02
C GLY A 34 46.86 38.46 37.36
N LYS A 35 46.95 38.95 38.61
CA LYS A 35 46.49 40.29 38.99
C LYS A 35 47.03 41.29 37.96
N GLU A 36 46.15 42.06 37.33
CA GLU A 36 46.54 43.19 36.46
C GLU A 36 47.23 44.27 37.27
N THR A 37 48.59 44.24 37.29
CA THR A 37 49.41 45.32 37.80
C THR A 37 49.38 46.42 36.76
N LYS A 38 49.00 47.63 37.10
CA LYS A 38 48.95 48.76 36.15
C LYS A 38 50.34 49.32 35.94
N TYR A 39 50.62 49.85 34.76
CA TYR A 39 51.91 50.52 34.41
C TYR A 39 52.25 51.60 35.42
N SER A 40 51.27 52.39 35.87
CA SER A 40 51.44 53.41 36.92
C SER A 40 51.94 52.86 38.26
N ASP A 41 51.62 51.59 38.57
CA ASP A 41 52.08 51.01 39.83
C ASP A 41 53.53 50.52 39.73
N ILE A 42 53.92 50.11 38.51
CA ILE A 42 55.35 49.82 38.21
C ILE A 42 56.20 51.09 38.29
N MET A 43 55.72 52.22 37.76
CA MET A 43 56.46 53.49 37.80
C MET A 43 56.60 54.03 39.22
N LYS A 44 55.67 53.77 40.19
CA LYS A 44 55.84 54.13 41.58
C LYS A 44 57.05 53.49 42.24
N TYR A 45 57.42 52.25 41.85
CA TYR A 45 58.67 51.63 42.36
C TYR A 45 59.91 52.38 41.90
N PHE A 46 59.89 52.97 40.68
CA PHE A 46 60.96 53.83 40.20
C PHE A 46 60.96 55.18 40.91
N ASP A 47 59.78 55.81 41.05
CA ASP A 47 59.65 57.09 41.74
C ASP A 47 60.08 57.04 43.24
N ASN A 48 59.84 55.92 43.90
CA ASN A 48 60.22 55.70 45.33
C ASN A 48 61.66 55.24 45.50
N TYR A 49 62.47 55.10 44.42
CA TYR A 49 63.86 54.60 44.46
C TYR A 49 64.02 53.16 44.98
N GLU A 50 62.98 52.32 44.84
CA GLU A 50 62.97 50.93 45.29
C GLU A 50 63.58 49.93 44.29
N VAL A 51 63.85 50.33 43.03
CA VAL A 51 64.37 49.43 42.00
C VAL A 51 65.91 49.46 41.97
N THR A 52 66.52 48.30 42.17
CA THR A 52 67.96 48.15 42.21
C THR A 52 68.55 47.56 40.93
N ALA A 53 67.75 46.74 40.21
CA ALA A 53 68.15 46.19 38.91
C ALA A 53 66.86 45.94 38.08
N TYR A 54 66.97 46.06 36.77
CA TYR A 54 65.96 45.58 35.86
C TYR A 54 66.54 45.05 34.56
N THR A 55 65.85 44.05 33.99
CA THR A 55 66.11 43.53 32.66
C THR A 55 64.91 43.70 31.76
N LEU A 56 65.09 44.15 30.52
CA LEU A 56 64.04 44.42 29.58
C LEU A 56 64.28 43.71 28.25
N ASP A 57 63.32 42.88 27.83
CA ASP A 57 63.31 42.32 26.49
C ASP A 57 62.82 43.35 25.47
N LEU A 58 63.68 43.73 24.53
CA LEU A 58 63.34 44.70 23.48
C LEU A 58 62.40 44.15 22.41
N GLY A 59 62.11 42.87 22.39
CA GLY A 59 61.24 42.24 21.44
C GLY A 59 59.83 42.00 21.98
N SER A 60 59.69 41.40 23.16
CA SER A 60 58.43 41.07 23.81
C SER A 60 57.91 42.16 24.72
N GLY A 61 58.80 43.06 25.24
CA GLY A 61 58.41 44.03 26.24
C GLY A 61 58.45 43.47 27.69
N GLU A 62 58.91 42.26 27.91
CA GLU A 62 58.97 41.65 29.23
C GLU A 62 60.04 42.39 30.08
N LEU A 63 59.54 43.02 31.13
CA LEU A 63 60.35 43.74 32.12
C LEU A 63 60.43 42.93 33.42
N LYS A 64 61.65 42.61 33.87
CA LYS A 64 61.89 41.98 35.14
C LYS A 64 62.58 42.98 36.08
N LEU A 65 61.94 43.34 37.15
CA LEU A 65 62.41 44.28 38.18
C LEU A 65 62.97 43.50 39.36
N THR A 66 64.03 43.99 39.97
CA THR A 66 64.50 43.55 41.27
C THR A 66 64.45 44.76 42.17
N LEU A 67 63.72 44.63 43.28
CA LEU A 67 63.55 45.68 44.26
C LEU A 67 64.65 45.60 45.33
N ASP A 68 64.77 46.65 46.21
CA ASP A 68 65.74 46.72 47.24
C ASP A 68 65.52 45.71 48.39
N ASN A 69 64.23 45.26 48.55
CA ASN A 69 63.85 44.19 49.48
C ASN A 69 64.19 42.78 48.94
N GLY A 70 64.70 42.65 47.70
CA GLY A 70 65.02 41.40 47.04
C GLY A 70 63.88 40.76 46.24
N ASP A 71 62.68 41.38 46.26
CA ASP A 71 61.54 40.87 45.47
C ASP A 71 61.76 41.05 43.95
N LYS A 72 61.29 40.09 43.21
CA LYS A 72 61.35 40.12 41.73
C LYS A 72 59.94 40.23 41.17
N LEU A 73 59.71 41.24 40.35
CA LEU A 73 58.45 41.46 39.65
C LEU A 73 58.65 41.33 38.15
N THR A 74 57.70 40.69 37.45
CA THR A 74 57.68 40.61 36.00
C THR A 74 56.45 41.35 35.47
N TYR A 75 56.66 42.22 34.51
CA TYR A 75 55.60 43.02 33.90
C TYR A 75 55.83 43.17 32.40
N ASP A 76 54.75 43.08 31.61
CA ASP A 76 54.82 43.30 30.17
C ASP A 76 54.57 44.77 29.87
N VAL A 77 55.65 45.47 29.45
CA VAL A 77 55.62 46.89 29.13
C VAL A 77 54.91 47.11 27.81
N PRO A 78 53.77 47.86 27.76
CA PRO A 78 53.03 48.06 26.55
C PRO A 78 53.80 48.75 25.41
N ASN A 79 54.75 49.63 25.78
CA ASN A 79 55.64 50.30 24.83
C ASN A 79 57.01 50.50 25.43
N VAL A 80 58.00 49.78 24.87
CA VAL A 80 59.40 49.78 25.31
C VAL A 80 60.06 51.14 25.18
N SER A 81 59.75 51.93 24.15
CA SER A 81 60.34 53.27 23.97
C SER A 81 59.84 54.27 25.02
N VAL A 82 58.55 54.27 25.32
CA VAL A 82 57.97 55.11 26.36
C VAL A 82 58.54 54.76 27.75
N PHE A 83 58.65 53.50 28.08
CA PHE A 83 59.24 53.05 29.33
C PHE A 83 60.73 53.50 29.48
N ARG A 84 61.48 53.44 28.42
CA ARG A 84 62.87 53.90 28.41
C ARG A 84 62.97 55.42 28.64
N ASP A 85 62.08 56.18 28.08
CA ASP A 85 62.05 57.63 28.22
C ASP A 85 61.61 57.99 29.66
N ASP A 86 60.54 57.36 30.20
CA ASP A 86 60.05 57.59 31.56
C ASP A 86 61.08 57.23 32.65
N THR A 87 61.90 56.23 32.43
CA THR A 87 62.89 55.78 33.40
C THR A 87 64.26 56.44 33.25
N LYS A 88 64.46 57.32 32.26
CA LYS A 88 65.74 57.95 31.96
C LYS A 88 66.22 58.85 33.11
N ASP A 89 65.38 59.71 33.65
CA ASP A 89 65.67 60.62 34.75
C ASP A 89 65.90 59.86 36.04
N TYR A 90 65.18 58.78 36.28
CA TYR A 90 65.40 57.89 37.42
C TYR A 90 66.82 57.30 37.37
N ARG A 91 67.26 56.74 36.26
CA ARG A 91 68.58 56.17 36.11
C ARG A 91 69.67 57.16 36.42
N THR A 92 69.55 58.40 35.98
CA THR A 92 70.49 59.46 36.22
C THR A 92 70.53 59.83 37.69
N SER A 93 69.41 60.05 38.32
CA SER A 93 69.25 60.44 39.75
C SER A 93 69.66 59.31 40.71
N TYR A 94 69.30 58.03 40.35
CA TYR A 94 69.68 56.88 41.20
C TYR A 94 71.20 56.70 41.25
N ASN A 95 71.86 56.74 40.12
CA ASN A 95 73.35 56.59 40.03
C ASN A 95 74.09 57.74 40.64
N GLN A 96 73.50 58.95 40.75
CA GLN A 96 74.08 60.08 41.51
C GLN A 96 73.95 59.89 43.03
N LYS A 97 72.90 59.28 43.47
CA LYS A 97 72.64 59.02 44.88
C LYS A 97 73.42 57.79 45.42
N HIS A 98 73.69 56.81 44.54
CA HIS A 98 74.33 55.55 44.92
C HIS A 98 75.59 55.29 44.02
N PRO A 99 76.68 56.06 44.17
CA PRO A 99 77.88 55.95 43.37
C PRO A 99 78.54 54.59 43.50
N ASP A 100 78.47 53.97 44.69
CA ASP A 100 79.15 52.68 45.00
C ASP A 100 78.33 51.48 44.56
N ALA A 101 77.01 51.66 44.21
CA ALA A 101 76.10 50.62 43.79
C ALA A 101 75.17 51.13 42.66
N PRO A 102 75.68 51.32 41.44
CA PRO A 102 74.88 51.86 40.35
C PRO A 102 73.76 50.90 39.93
N LEU A 103 72.62 51.47 39.42
CA LEU A 103 71.47 50.71 38.92
C LEU A 103 71.95 49.74 37.80
N GLN A 104 71.65 48.45 38.02
CA GLN A 104 71.97 47.44 37.00
C GLN A 104 70.88 47.38 35.97
N VAL A 105 71.17 47.67 34.71
CA VAL A 105 70.24 47.66 33.61
C VAL A 105 70.78 46.80 32.51
N ASP A 106 70.01 45.79 32.11
CA ASP A 106 70.36 44.92 31.01
C ASP A 106 69.19 44.87 29.96
N TYR A 107 69.58 44.83 28.67
CA TYR A 107 68.67 44.77 27.54
C TYR A 107 69.04 43.56 26.70
N TYR A 108 68.06 42.73 26.41
CA TYR A 108 68.24 41.57 25.53
C TYR A 108 67.09 41.48 24.53
N LYS A 109 67.30 40.71 23.47
CA LYS A 109 66.30 40.44 22.47
C LYS A 109 66.26 38.94 22.23
N ILE A 110 65.13 38.30 22.60
CA ILE A 110 64.93 36.91 22.24
C ILE A 110 64.51 36.84 20.77
N ARG A 111 65.07 35.89 20.00
CA ARG A 111 64.59 35.58 18.67
C ARG A 111 63.21 34.99 18.76
N ASP A 112 62.24 35.70 18.24
CA ASP A 112 60.85 35.28 18.23
C ASP A 112 60.68 34.13 17.23
N THR A 113 60.59 32.90 17.71
CA THR A 113 60.27 31.71 16.95
C THR A 113 58.78 31.37 17.02
N SER A 114 57.94 32.27 17.56
CA SER A 114 56.50 32.08 17.78
C SER A 114 55.69 31.88 16.48
N TRP A 115 56.20 32.39 15.35
CA TRP A 115 55.55 32.19 14.04
C TRP A 115 55.45 30.69 13.63
N LEU A 116 56.40 29.85 14.04
CA LEU A 116 56.36 28.41 13.81
C LEU A 116 55.25 27.73 14.62
N LEU A 117 55.03 28.21 15.86
CA LEU A 117 53.95 27.69 16.72
C LEU A 117 52.55 28.09 16.24
N THR A 118 52.43 29.23 15.56
CA THR A 118 51.12 29.65 14.94
C THR A 118 50.83 28.92 13.64
N LEU A 119 51.82 28.42 12.93
CA LEU A 119 51.65 27.64 11.69
C LEU A 119 51.21 26.18 11.95
N ILE A 120 51.58 25.58 13.09
CA ILE A 120 51.25 24.20 13.42
C ILE A 120 49.71 23.95 13.43
N PRO A 121 48.87 24.77 14.12
CA PRO A 121 47.42 24.58 14.10
C PRO A 121 46.83 24.71 12.69
N THR A 122 47.32 25.64 11.87
CA THR A 122 46.80 25.83 10.51
C THR A 122 47.18 24.67 9.59
N LEU A 123 48.38 24.11 9.71
CA LEU A 123 48.80 22.91 8.96
C LEU A 123 48.03 21.66 9.41
N VAL A 124 47.73 21.52 10.71
CA VAL A 124 46.92 20.43 11.24
C VAL A 124 45.49 20.54 10.72
N LEU A 125 44.91 21.75 10.71
CA LEU A 125 43.55 22.00 10.20
C LEU A 125 43.48 21.75 8.68
N LEU A 126 44.49 22.16 7.91
CA LEU A 126 44.60 21.87 6.49
C LEU A 126 44.75 20.36 6.23
N GLY A 127 45.57 19.67 6.99
CA GLY A 127 45.72 18.22 6.94
C GLY A 127 44.44 17.48 7.26
N LEU A 128 43.71 17.95 8.30
CA LEU A 128 42.38 17.41 8.66
C LEU A 128 41.36 17.64 7.55
N MET A 129 41.37 18.83 6.93
CA MET A 129 40.46 19.16 5.82
C MET A 129 40.75 18.29 4.59
N ILE A 130 42.00 18.09 4.25
CA ILE A 130 42.42 17.18 3.17
C ILE A 130 42.03 15.74 3.51
N PHE A 131 42.27 15.30 4.74
CA PHE A 131 41.86 13.97 5.20
C PHE A 131 40.37 13.77 5.12
N LEU A 132 39.56 14.72 5.60
CA LEU A 132 38.10 14.69 5.49
C LEU A 132 37.61 14.70 4.04
N PHE A 133 38.27 15.49 3.18
CA PHE A 133 37.96 15.52 1.74
C PHE A 133 38.29 14.18 1.05
N VAL A 134 39.47 13.60 1.31
CA VAL A 134 39.83 12.28 0.80
C VAL A 134 38.98 11.17 1.39
N PHE A 135 38.60 11.29 2.66
CA PHE A 135 37.67 10.36 3.34
C PHE A 135 36.28 10.45 2.71
N MET A 136 35.76 11.67 2.49
CA MET A 136 34.49 11.88 1.77
C MET A 136 34.56 11.37 0.32
N MET A 137 35.63 11.62 -0.40
CA MET A 137 35.80 11.07 -1.75
C MET A 137 35.90 9.54 -1.75
N ARG A 138 36.59 8.95 -0.78
CA ARG A 138 36.65 7.48 -0.63
C ARG A 138 35.31 6.90 -0.22
N GLN A 139 34.54 7.60 0.60
CA GLN A 139 33.18 7.19 0.97
C GLN A 139 32.20 7.39 -0.20
N ALA A 140 32.34 8.43 -0.99
CA ALA A 140 31.62 8.64 -2.25
C ALA A 140 31.99 7.61 -3.33
N ASN A 141 33.27 7.26 -3.46
CA ASN A 141 33.73 6.23 -4.41
C ASN A 141 33.61 4.78 -3.88
N GLY A 142 33.51 4.57 -2.57
CA GLY A 142 33.40 3.25 -1.95
C GLY A 142 31.93 2.82 -1.62
N GLY A 143 30.97 3.68 -1.87
CA GLY A 143 29.56 3.46 -1.58
C GLY A 143 28.76 3.25 -2.87
N GLY A 144 28.81 2.05 -3.45
CA GLY A 144 27.87 1.62 -4.50
C GLY A 144 26.38 1.70 -4.11
N LYS A 145 25.99 2.52 -3.13
CA LYS A 145 24.60 2.76 -2.72
C LYS A 145 23.94 3.96 -3.42
N TYR A 146 24.71 4.95 -3.89
CA TYR A 146 24.11 6.09 -4.62
C TYR A 146 23.94 5.82 -6.12
N THR A 147 24.60 4.82 -6.69
CA THR A 147 24.39 4.37 -8.07
C THR A 147 23.24 3.36 -8.22
N THR A 148 22.57 2.99 -7.12
CA THR A 148 21.43 2.06 -7.12
C THR A 148 20.07 2.76 -7.20
N PHE A 149 19.99 4.08 -7.13
CA PHE A 149 18.72 4.81 -7.18
C PHE A 149 17.98 4.68 -8.53
N GLY A 150 18.61 4.24 -9.58
CA GLY A 150 18.00 4.01 -10.89
C GLY A 150 17.92 2.54 -11.31
N LYS A 151 18.36 1.59 -10.46
CA LYS A 151 18.28 0.16 -10.82
C LYS A 151 16.93 -0.40 -10.44
N ALA A 152 16.28 -1.08 -11.36
CA ALA A 152 15.05 -1.80 -11.13
C ALA A 152 15.28 -2.90 -10.09
N ASN A 153 14.42 -2.97 -9.07
CA ASN A 153 14.42 -4.08 -8.10
C ASN A 153 13.74 -5.30 -8.74
N ILE A 154 14.42 -5.88 -9.72
CA ILE A 154 13.86 -6.96 -10.54
C ILE A 154 13.88 -8.24 -9.72
N LYS A 155 12.72 -8.80 -9.46
CA LYS A 155 12.58 -10.14 -8.88
C LYS A 155 12.94 -11.17 -9.95
N ASN A 156 14.23 -11.51 -10.02
CA ASN A 156 14.67 -12.64 -10.83
C ASN A 156 14.27 -13.95 -10.13
N GLN A 157 13.21 -14.59 -10.61
CA GLN A 157 12.68 -15.83 -10.04
C GLN A 157 13.40 -17.08 -10.57
N ALA A 158 14.66 -16.99 -10.91
CA ALA A 158 15.44 -18.11 -11.42
C ALA A 158 15.47 -19.36 -10.49
N ASN A 159 15.14 -19.21 -9.21
CA ASN A 159 15.19 -20.28 -8.20
C ASN A 159 13.83 -20.72 -7.66
N THR A 160 12.70 -20.20 -8.15
CA THR A 160 11.37 -20.64 -7.71
C THR A 160 10.88 -21.75 -8.65
N ARG A 161 10.12 -22.73 -8.13
CA ARG A 161 9.43 -23.75 -8.94
C ARG A 161 8.75 -23.06 -10.12
N LYS A 162 9.14 -23.43 -11.35
CA LYS A 162 8.59 -22.84 -12.57
C LYS A 162 7.14 -23.28 -12.70
N ALA A 163 6.22 -22.32 -12.70
CA ALA A 163 4.84 -22.58 -13.06
C ALA A 163 4.78 -22.98 -14.55
N THR A 164 3.95 -23.94 -14.89
CA THR A 164 3.70 -24.41 -16.26
C THR A 164 2.22 -24.29 -16.59
N PHE A 165 1.82 -24.55 -17.84
CA PHE A 165 0.40 -24.58 -18.22
C PHE A 165 -0.41 -25.66 -17.48
N ALA A 166 0.25 -26.69 -16.92
CA ALA A 166 -0.40 -27.67 -16.06
C ALA A 166 -0.84 -27.11 -14.69
N ASP A 167 -0.23 -26.03 -14.26
CA ASP A 167 -0.59 -25.32 -13.01
C ASP A 167 -1.69 -24.25 -13.25
N VAL A 168 -2.07 -24.00 -14.50
CA VAL A 168 -3.14 -23.08 -14.90
C VAL A 168 -4.37 -23.87 -15.27
N ALA A 169 -5.47 -23.64 -14.58
CA ALA A 169 -6.75 -24.28 -14.84
C ALA A 169 -7.78 -23.27 -15.37
N GLY A 170 -8.71 -23.71 -16.21
CA GLY A 170 -9.87 -22.94 -16.65
C GLY A 170 -9.55 -21.72 -17.51
N ALA A 171 -8.55 -21.80 -18.38
CA ALA A 171 -8.19 -20.78 -19.35
C ALA A 171 -7.64 -21.47 -20.63
N ASP A 172 -8.41 -22.40 -21.19
CA ASP A 172 -7.93 -23.28 -22.25
C ASP A 172 -7.70 -22.52 -23.56
N GLU A 173 -8.55 -21.56 -23.91
CA GLU A 173 -8.44 -20.69 -25.06
C GLU A 173 -7.24 -19.75 -24.95
N GLU A 174 -7.08 -19.10 -23.81
CA GLU A 174 -5.95 -18.20 -23.53
C GLU A 174 -4.62 -18.95 -23.54
N LYS A 175 -4.59 -20.19 -23.03
CA LYS A 175 -3.41 -21.06 -23.12
C LYS A 175 -3.05 -21.37 -24.55
N HIS A 176 -4.03 -21.72 -25.39
CA HIS A 176 -3.82 -22.04 -26.79
C HIS A 176 -3.22 -20.86 -27.54
N GLU A 177 -3.72 -19.64 -27.32
CA GLU A 177 -3.15 -18.44 -27.91
C GLU A 177 -1.72 -18.15 -27.44
N LEU A 178 -1.40 -18.50 -26.19
CA LEU A 178 -0.08 -18.32 -25.61
C LEU A 178 0.91 -19.43 -25.99
N GLU A 179 0.44 -20.61 -26.45
CA GLU A 179 1.29 -21.71 -26.96
C GLU A 179 2.11 -21.28 -28.17
N GLU A 180 1.57 -20.43 -29.03
CA GLU A 180 2.33 -19.86 -30.16
C GLU A 180 3.54 -19.04 -29.69
N ILE A 181 3.37 -18.28 -28.59
CA ILE A 181 4.45 -17.49 -27.98
C ILE A 181 5.52 -18.42 -27.41
N VAL A 182 5.10 -19.52 -26.77
CA VAL A 182 6.01 -20.54 -26.24
C VAL A 182 6.78 -21.24 -27.37
N ASP A 183 6.09 -21.65 -28.46
CA ASP A 183 6.75 -22.28 -29.61
C ASP A 183 7.77 -21.31 -30.25
N PHE A 184 7.40 -20.04 -30.40
CA PHE A 184 8.33 -19.03 -30.88
C PHE A 184 9.59 -18.90 -30.00
N LEU A 185 9.44 -18.79 -28.68
CA LEU A 185 10.58 -18.67 -27.76
C LEU A 185 11.49 -19.91 -27.81
N LYS A 186 10.90 -21.10 -28.03
CA LYS A 186 11.64 -22.37 -28.19
C LYS A 186 12.30 -22.50 -29.57
N ASN A 187 11.60 -22.08 -30.64
CA ASN A 187 11.97 -22.34 -32.04
C ASN A 187 11.94 -21.06 -32.91
N PRO A 188 12.70 -19.99 -32.58
CA PRO A 188 12.60 -18.70 -33.28
C PRO A 188 12.96 -18.78 -34.79
N ARG A 189 13.83 -19.71 -35.18
CA ARG A 189 14.27 -19.88 -36.59
C ARG A 189 13.14 -20.29 -37.52
N LYS A 190 12.23 -21.15 -37.07
CA LYS A 190 11.05 -21.62 -37.83
C LYS A 190 10.19 -20.45 -38.34
N TYR A 191 10.02 -19.44 -37.50
CA TYR A 191 9.22 -18.25 -37.83
C TYR A 191 9.99 -17.26 -38.72
N ALA A 192 11.29 -17.10 -38.47
CA ALA A 192 12.16 -16.23 -39.25
C ALA A 192 12.29 -16.71 -40.71
N GLU A 193 12.39 -18.02 -40.95
CA GLU A 193 12.49 -18.62 -42.29
C GLU A 193 11.22 -18.40 -43.12
N LEU A 194 10.05 -18.36 -42.49
CA LEU A 194 8.77 -18.07 -43.12
C LEU A 194 8.50 -16.57 -43.30
N GLY A 195 9.38 -15.70 -42.78
CA GLY A 195 9.20 -14.24 -42.82
C GLY A 195 8.07 -13.73 -41.90
N ALA A 196 7.64 -14.56 -40.96
CA ALA A 196 6.59 -14.17 -40.00
C ALA A 196 7.06 -13.06 -39.07
N ARG A 197 6.20 -12.06 -38.84
CA ARG A 197 6.44 -11.03 -37.85
C ARG A 197 6.02 -11.57 -36.48
N ILE A 198 6.98 -11.60 -35.56
CA ILE A 198 6.77 -12.07 -34.22
C ILE A 198 6.15 -10.95 -33.39
N PRO A 199 5.12 -11.22 -32.56
CA PRO A 199 4.58 -10.23 -31.66
C PRO A 199 5.65 -9.83 -30.64
N LYS A 200 5.89 -8.53 -30.50
CA LYS A 200 6.83 -7.99 -29.53
C LYS A 200 6.23 -7.96 -28.12
N GLY A 201 4.92 -7.77 -28.04
CA GLY A 201 4.21 -7.67 -26.80
C GLY A 201 2.85 -8.34 -26.80
N VAL A 202 2.49 -8.88 -25.65
CA VAL A 202 1.18 -9.48 -25.35
C VAL A 202 0.56 -8.72 -24.17
N LEU A 203 -0.67 -8.26 -24.34
CA LEU A 203 -1.43 -7.59 -23.28
C LEU A 203 -2.50 -8.56 -22.76
N LEU A 204 -2.40 -8.94 -21.49
CA LEU A 204 -3.41 -9.71 -20.76
C LEU A 204 -4.38 -8.74 -20.08
N MET A 205 -5.65 -8.82 -20.43
CA MET A 205 -6.70 -7.93 -19.94
C MET A 205 -7.79 -8.74 -19.24
N GLY A 206 -8.39 -8.18 -18.19
CA GLY A 206 -9.54 -8.83 -17.55
C GLY A 206 -9.68 -8.46 -16.08
N PRO A 207 -10.75 -8.94 -15.41
CA PRO A 207 -10.99 -8.67 -14.00
C PRO A 207 -9.83 -9.07 -13.10
N PRO A 208 -9.68 -8.45 -11.92
CA PRO A 208 -8.69 -8.89 -10.94
C PRO A 208 -8.95 -10.34 -10.50
N GLY A 209 -7.91 -11.08 -10.13
CA GLY A 209 -8.04 -12.46 -9.65
C GLY A 209 -8.23 -13.55 -10.71
N THR A 210 -8.31 -13.22 -12.02
CA THR A 210 -8.49 -14.19 -13.10
C THR A 210 -7.23 -14.96 -13.49
N GLY A 211 -6.07 -14.70 -12.88
CA GLY A 211 -4.85 -15.48 -13.08
C GLY A 211 -3.89 -14.93 -14.13
N LYS A 212 -4.03 -13.67 -14.58
CA LYS A 212 -3.15 -13.02 -15.59
C LYS A 212 -1.66 -13.17 -15.29
N THR A 213 -1.25 -12.88 -14.06
CA THR A 213 0.13 -13.01 -13.59
C THR A 213 0.59 -14.48 -13.59
N LEU A 214 -0.30 -15.43 -13.25
CA LEU A 214 -0.01 -16.86 -13.27
C LEU A 214 0.19 -17.35 -14.71
N LEU A 215 -0.66 -16.93 -15.66
CA LEU A 215 -0.52 -17.22 -17.08
C LEU A 215 0.83 -16.75 -17.63
N ALA A 216 1.22 -15.50 -17.35
CA ALA A 216 2.50 -14.96 -17.78
C ALA A 216 3.69 -15.78 -17.25
N ARG A 217 3.62 -16.22 -15.98
CA ARG A 217 4.63 -17.09 -15.35
C ARG A 217 4.65 -18.48 -15.98
N ALA A 218 3.48 -19.01 -16.32
CA ALA A 218 3.37 -20.32 -16.96
C ALA A 218 3.98 -20.31 -18.36
N VAL A 219 3.80 -19.24 -19.15
CA VAL A 219 4.46 -19.06 -20.45
C VAL A 219 5.99 -19.13 -20.32
N ALA A 220 6.55 -18.42 -19.33
CA ALA A 220 8.00 -18.44 -19.11
C ALA A 220 8.52 -19.82 -18.64
N GLY A 221 7.75 -20.49 -17.77
CA GLY A 221 8.09 -21.84 -17.32
C GLY A 221 8.01 -22.88 -18.42
N GLU A 222 6.98 -22.80 -19.25
CA GLU A 222 6.78 -23.67 -20.41
C GLU A 222 7.85 -23.44 -21.50
N ALA A 223 8.22 -22.17 -21.75
CA ALA A 223 9.29 -21.81 -22.66
C ALA A 223 10.70 -22.10 -22.08
N GLY A 224 10.81 -22.32 -20.77
CA GLY A 224 12.10 -22.55 -20.10
C GLY A 224 13.01 -21.32 -20.02
N CYS A 225 12.49 -20.11 -20.27
CA CYS A 225 13.25 -18.87 -20.34
C CYS A 225 13.21 -18.08 -19.01
N PRO A 226 14.15 -17.13 -18.80
CA PRO A 226 14.15 -16.19 -17.68
C PRO A 226 12.91 -15.30 -17.68
N PHE A 227 12.39 -15.02 -16.48
CA PHE A 227 11.21 -14.20 -16.24
C PHE A 227 11.56 -12.99 -15.36
N PHE A 228 11.47 -11.80 -15.94
CA PHE A 228 11.74 -10.53 -15.29
C PHE A 228 10.43 -9.83 -14.98
N SER A 229 10.02 -9.83 -13.71
CA SER A 229 8.73 -9.27 -13.27
C SER A 229 8.92 -7.96 -12.53
N ILE A 230 8.11 -6.97 -12.88
CA ILE A 230 8.01 -5.66 -12.24
C ILE A 230 6.53 -5.22 -12.20
N SER A 231 6.15 -4.43 -11.20
CA SER A 231 4.85 -3.75 -11.21
C SER A 231 4.96 -2.40 -11.94
N GLY A 232 3.92 -2.01 -12.66
CA GLY A 232 3.82 -0.68 -13.26
C GLY A 232 3.96 0.44 -12.21
N SER A 233 3.49 0.20 -11.00
CA SER A 233 3.66 1.14 -9.88
C SER A 233 5.12 1.35 -9.47
N ASP A 234 6.00 0.36 -9.66
CA ASP A 234 7.44 0.48 -9.36
C ASP A 234 8.17 1.47 -10.28
N PHE A 235 7.56 1.84 -11.39
CA PHE A 235 8.09 2.85 -12.30
C PHE A 235 7.70 4.29 -11.93
N VAL A 236 6.68 4.45 -11.07
CA VAL A 236 6.19 5.77 -10.65
C VAL A 236 6.94 6.21 -9.40
N GLU A 237 7.81 7.19 -9.54
CA GLU A 237 8.61 7.75 -8.46
C GLU A 237 8.42 9.27 -8.37
N MET A 238 8.81 9.86 -7.24
CA MET A 238 8.73 11.32 -7.08
C MET A 238 9.83 12.09 -7.84
N PHE A 239 10.88 11.40 -8.26
CA PHE A 239 12.04 12.02 -8.93
C PHE A 239 11.99 11.79 -10.44
N VAL A 240 11.98 12.86 -11.20
CA VAL A 240 11.94 12.83 -12.67
C VAL A 240 13.11 12.04 -13.25
N GLY A 241 12.80 11.11 -14.15
CA GLY A 241 13.78 10.30 -14.88
C GLY A 241 14.20 8.99 -14.23
N VAL A 242 13.80 8.72 -12.97
CA VAL A 242 14.11 7.45 -12.28
C VAL A 242 13.31 6.30 -12.91
N GLY A 243 12.02 6.49 -13.19
CA GLY A 243 11.18 5.50 -13.86
C GLY A 243 11.72 5.12 -15.24
N ALA A 244 12.08 6.10 -16.06
CA ALA A 244 12.70 5.87 -17.37
C ALA A 244 14.06 5.13 -17.27
N SER A 245 14.83 5.37 -16.24
CA SER A 245 16.08 4.63 -15.99
C SER A 245 15.84 3.18 -15.60
N ARG A 246 14.79 2.89 -14.80
CA ARG A 246 14.38 1.52 -14.45
C ARG A 246 13.87 0.75 -15.66
N VAL A 247 13.12 1.41 -16.55
CA VAL A 247 12.69 0.79 -17.82
C VAL A 247 13.91 0.35 -18.62
N ARG A 248 14.89 1.24 -18.86
CA ARG A 248 16.13 0.90 -19.57
C ARG A 248 16.88 -0.26 -18.94
N ASP A 249 17.07 -0.23 -17.62
CA ASP A 249 17.79 -1.29 -16.89
C ASP A 249 17.08 -2.65 -17.03
N LEU A 250 15.73 -2.68 -16.92
CA LEU A 250 14.93 -3.87 -17.12
C LEU A 250 15.11 -4.47 -18.53
N PHE A 251 14.99 -3.64 -19.57
CA PHE A 251 15.12 -4.07 -20.96
C PHE A 251 16.57 -4.51 -21.28
N ASP A 252 17.57 -3.83 -20.76
CA ASP A 252 18.98 -4.23 -20.91
C ASP A 252 19.28 -5.57 -20.24
N GLN A 253 18.69 -5.83 -19.07
CA GLN A 253 18.85 -7.11 -18.39
C GLN A 253 18.16 -8.23 -19.15
N ALA A 254 16.97 -8.00 -19.69
CA ALA A 254 16.25 -8.98 -20.50
C ALA A 254 17.00 -9.31 -21.80
N LYS A 255 17.51 -8.30 -22.52
CA LYS A 255 18.33 -8.48 -23.73
C LYS A 255 19.61 -9.29 -23.46
N LYS A 256 20.28 -9.06 -22.32
CA LYS A 256 21.48 -9.82 -21.92
C LYS A 256 21.20 -11.29 -21.61
N ASN A 257 19.97 -11.62 -21.26
CA ASN A 257 19.54 -12.97 -20.88
C ASN A 257 18.56 -13.58 -21.88
N ALA A 258 18.58 -13.13 -23.13
CA ALA A 258 17.70 -13.65 -24.17
C ALA A 258 18.01 -15.12 -24.51
N PRO A 259 16.99 -15.96 -24.80
CA PRO A 259 15.56 -15.62 -24.85
C PRO A 259 14.97 -15.38 -23.46
N SER A 260 14.14 -14.35 -23.31
CA SER A 260 13.59 -13.94 -22.00
C SER A 260 12.21 -13.31 -22.14
N ILE A 261 11.47 -13.29 -21.03
CA ILE A 261 10.18 -12.60 -20.91
C ILE A 261 10.30 -11.47 -19.89
N ILE A 262 9.86 -10.28 -20.29
CA ILE A 262 9.57 -9.16 -19.41
C ILE A 262 8.09 -9.21 -19.06
N PHE A 263 7.76 -9.16 -17.77
CA PHE A 263 6.37 -9.07 -17.31
C PHE A 263 6.16 -7.76 -16.54
N ILE A 264 5.18 -6.99 -17.00
CA ILE A 264 4.78 -5.73 -16.36
C ILE A 264 3.35 -5.90 -15.85
N ASP A 265 3.21 -6.05 -14.53
CA ASP A 265 1.89 -6.10 -13.91
C ASP A 265 1.35 -4.68 -13.70
N GLU A 266 0.03 -4.51 -13.71
CA GLU A 266 -0.62 -3.20 -13.53
C GLU A 266 -0.05 -2.12 -14.46
N ILE A 267 0.07 -2.43 -15.76
CA ILE A 267 0.65 -1.50 -16.75
C ILE A 267 -0.10 -0.17 -16.81
N ASP A 268 -1.36 -0.15 -16.42
CA ASP A 268 -2.22 1.04 -16.33
C ASP A 268 -1.70 2.09 -15.34
N ALA A 269 -0.86 1.72 -14.38
CA ALA A 269 -0.19 2.67 -13.48
C ALA A 269 0.71 3.67 -14.26
N VAL A 270 1.32 3.22 -15.36
CA VAL A 270 2.22 4.02 -16.21
C VAL A 270 1.56 4.35 -17.56
N GLY A 271 0.79 3.42 -18.11
CA GLY A 271 0.22 3.46 -19.46
C GLY A 271 -1.06 4.26 -19.62
N ARG A 272 -1.45 5.07 -18.66
CA ARG A 272 -2.70 5.85 -18.69
C ARG A 272 -2.68 6.97 -19.73
N HIS A 273 -3.86 7.29 -20.30
CA HIS A 273 -4.09 8.40 -21.22
C HIS A 273 -3.50 9.72 -20.69
N ARG A 274 -2.96 10.53 -21.60
CA ARG A 274 -2.43 11.88 -21.35
C ARG A 274 -3.56 12.80 -20.90
N GLY A 275 -3.51 13.26 -19.64
CA GLY A 275 -4.47 14.22 -19.09
C GLY A 275 -3.89 15.63 -19.08
N THR A 276 -4.74 16.64 -19.26
CA THR A 276 -4.38 18.06 -19.15
C THR A 276 -4.26 18.54 -17.69
N GLY A 277 -3.77 17.69 -16.78
CA GLY A 277 -3.65 18.01 -15.36
C GLY A 277 -2.40 18.85 -15.06
N ILE A 278 -2.58 19.92 -14.28
CA ILE A 278 -1.49 20.79 -13.79
C ILE A 278 -0.90 20.14 -12.52
N GLY A 279 0.24 19.43 -12.65
CA GLY A 279 0.94 18.86 -11.48
C GLY A 279 2.17 18.03 -11.86
N GLY A 280 3.30 18.22 -11.18
CA GLY A 280 4.62 17.64 -11.50
C GLY A 280 4.75 16.10 -11.46
N GLY A 281 3.70 15.36 -11.04
CA GLY A 281 3.69 13.90 -11.12
C GLY A 281 3.25 13.33 -12.48
N HIS A 282 2.75 14.18 -13.39
CA HIS A 282 2.34 13.77 -14.74
C HIS A 282 3.55 13.65 -15.68
N ASP A 283 4.52 14.56 -15.57
CA ASP A 283 5.68 14.61 -16.45
C ASP A 283 6.57 13.35 -16.31
N GLU A 284 6.68 12.82 -15.11
CA GLU A 284 7.49 11.61 -14.85
C GLU A 284 6.83 10.36 -15.46
N ARG A 285 5.51 10.21 -15.31
CA ARG A 285 4.77 9.09 -15.93
C ARG A 285 4.85 9.13 -17.44
N GLU A 286 4.66 10.30 -18.06
CA GLU A 286 4.80 10.46 -19.51
C GLU A 286 6.22 10.14 -19.99
N GLN A 287 7.23 10.59 -19.27
CA GLN A 287 8.62 10.29 -19.61
C GLN A 287 8.89 8.78 -19.51
N THR A 288 8.35 8.12 -18.51
CA THR A 288 8.48 6.67 -18.32
C THR A 288 7.73 5.90 -19.39
N LEU A 289 6.49 6.29 -19.71
CA LEU A 289 5.72 5.70 -20.82
C LEU A 289 6.47 5.87 -22.14
N ASN A 290 6.95 7.07 -22.45
CA ASN A 290 7.70 7.33 -23.67
C ASN A 290 8.96 6.46 -23.75
N GLN A 291 9.67 6.27 -22.63
CA GLN A 291 10.84 5.38 -22.59
C GLN A 291 10.43 3.92 -22.84
N LEU A 292 9.31 3.45 -22.27
CA LEU A 292 8.78 2.11 -22.52
C LEU A 292 8.48 1.90 -24.01
N LEU A 293 7.82 2.88 -24.65
CA LEU A 293 7.52 2.85 -26.07
C LEU A 293 8.81 2.80 -26.92
N VAL A 294 9.81 3.61 -26.57
CA VAL A 294 11.11 3.62 -27.26
C VAL A 294 11.83 2.28 -27.14
N GLU A 295 11.84 1.66 -25.95
CA GLU A 295 12.45 0.34 -25.77
C GLU A 295 11.74 -0.75 -26.57
N MET A 296 10.38 -0.73 -26.59
CA MET A 296 9.60 -1.67 -27.39
C MET A 296 9.79 -1.47 -28.89
N ASP A 297 9.84 -0.23 -29.36
CA ASP A 297 10.12 0.08 -30.77
C ASP A 297 11.54 -0.33 -31.18
N GLY A 298 12.49 -0.20 -30.24
CA GLY A 298 13.90 -0.55 -30.41
C GLY A 298 14.21 -2.04 -30.50
N PHE A 299 13.23 -2.92 -30.20
CA PHE A 299 13.43 -4.36 -30.39
C PHE A 299 13.55 -4.71 -31.88
N THR A 300 14.60 -5.43 -32.19
CA THR A 300 14.76 -6.09 -33.50
C THR A 300 14.30 -7.54 -33.38
N GLY A 301 13.87 -8.16 -34.49
CA GLY A 301 13.46 -9.57 -34.49
C GLY A 301 14.56 -10.57 -34.07
N LYS A 302 15.76 -10.08 -33.76
CA LYS A 302 16.92 -10.87 -33.30
C LYS A 302 17.06 -10.90 -31.76
N ASP A 303 16.34 -10.02 -31.04
CA ASP A 303 16.55 -9.85 -29.61
C ASP A 303 15.89 -10.96 -28.77
N ASN A 304 14.96 -11.74 -29.32
CA ASN A 304 14.27 -12.87 -28.69
C ASN A 304 13.74 -12.53 -27.27
N VAL A 305 13.23 -11.30 -27.09
CA VAL A 305 12.61 -10.82 -25.86
C VAL A 305 11.14 -10.54 -26.16
N ILE A 306 10.26 -11.04 -25.31
CA ILE A 306 8.81 -10.77 -25.38
C ILE A 306 8.39 -10.02 -24.12
N VAL A 307 7.58 -8.97 -24.33
CA VAL A 307 6.99 -8.20 -23.22
C VAL A 307 5.55 -8.69 -23.02
N ILE A 308 5.23 -9.19 -21.84
CA ILE A 308 3.86 -9.50 -21.44
C ILE A 308 3.45 -8.44 -20.43
N ALA A 309 2.34 -7.76 -20.65
CA ALA A 309 1.78 -6.82 -19.69
C ALA A 309 0.40 -7.30 -19.22
N ALA A 310 0.03 -6.97 -18.00
CA ALA A 310 -1.28 -7.23 -17.45
C ALA A 310 -1.96 -5.94 -16.99
N THR A 311 -3.27 -5.84 -17.22
CA THR A 311 -4.10 -4.74 -16.73
C THR A 311 -5.51 -5.22 -16.37
N ASN A 312 -6.11 -4.58 -15.38
CA ASN A 312 -7.52 -4.74 -15.06
C ASN A 312 -8.40 -3.72 -15.81
N ARG A 313 -7.78 -2.69 -16.43
CA ARG A 313 -8.47 -1.57 -17.05
C ARG A 313 -7.90 -1.23 -18.42
N ARG A 314 -8.46 -1.85 -19.45
CA ARG A 314 -8.09 -1.54 -20.85
C ARG A 314 -8.48 -0.12 -21.24
N ASP A 315 -9.60 0.37 -20.72
CA ASP A 315 -10.25 1.64 -21.07
C ASP A 315 -9.36 2.86 -20.83
N ILE A 316 -8.45 2.80 -19.87
CA ILE A 316 -7.58 3.91 -19.49
C ILE A 316 -6.20 3.89 -20.16
N LEU A 317 -5.87 2.83 -20.93
CA LEU A 317 -4.56 2.71 -21.56
C LEU A 317 -4.40 3.65 -22.76
N ASP A 318 -3.21 4.27 -22.87
CA ASP A 318 -2.83 5.09 -24.02
C ASP A 318 -2.86 4.24 -25.31
N PRO A 319 -3.62 4.65 -26.36
CA PRO A 319 -3.68 3.94 -27.62
C PRO A 319 -2.32 3.72 -28.28
N ALA A 320 -1.31 4.50 -27.93
CA ALA A 320 0.05 4.31 -28.42
C ALA A 320 0.65 2.96 -28.02
N LEU A 321 0.26 2.41 -26.86
CA LEU A 321 0.68 1.08 -26.42
C LEU A 321 0.08 -0.04 -27.27
N LEU A 322 -1.12 0.17 -27.82
CA LEU A 322 -1.89 -0.82 -28.56
C LEU A 322 -1.58 -0.81 -30.08
N ARG A 323 -0.63 0.02 -30.53
CA ARG A 323 -0.23 0.09 -31.94
C ARG A 323 0.59 -1.15 -32.32
N PRO A 324 0.45 -1.64 -33.57
CA PRO A 324 1.28 -2.72 -34.10
C PRO A 324 2.77 -2.45 -33.90
N GLY A 325 3.51 -3.48 -33.47
CA GLY A 325 4.92 -3.37 -33.11
C GLY A 325 5.18 -3.12 -31.63
N ARG A 326 4.12 -3.05 -30.81
CA ARG A 326 4.16 -2.87 -29.35
C ARG A 326 3.38 -3.99 -28.67
N PHE A 327 2.18 -3.75 -28.14
CA PHE A 327 1.30 -4.82 -27.68
C PHE A 327 0.43 -5.29 -28.84
N ASP A 328 1.02 -6.13 -29.68
CA ASP A 328 0.40 -6.63 -30.91
C ASP A 328 -0.75 -7.59 -30.64
N ARG A 329 -0.63 -8.38 -29.57
CA ARG A 329 -1.67 -9.33 -29.15
C ARG A 329 -2.34 -8.86 -27.88
N GLN A 330 -3.66 -8.97 -27.88
CA GLN A 330 -4.52 -8.62 -26.75
C GLN A 330 -5.33 -9.85 -26.41
N ILE A 331 -5.11 -10.42 -25.22
CA ILE A 331 -5.79 -11.62 -24.73
C ILE A 331 -6.67 -11.22 -23.55
N VAL A 332 -7.96 -11.50 -23.66
CA VAL A 332 -8.93 -11.23 -22.60
C VAL A 332 -9.04 -12.45 -21.71
N VAL A 333 -8.60 -12.32 -20.46
CA VAL A 333 -8.73 -13.37 -19.44
C VAL A 333 -10.00 -13.08 -18.62
N GLY A 334 -11.10 -13.73 -19.03
CA GLY A 334 -12.44 -13.54 -18.47
C GLY A 334 -12.66 -14.26 -17.14
N TYR A 335 -13.93 -14.22 -16.68
CA TYR A 335 -14.37 -15.10 -15.60
C TYR A 335 -14.40 -16.54 -16.10
N PRO A 336 -13.95 -17.53 -15.30
CA PRO A 336 -14.00 -18.94 -15.69
C PRO A 336 -15.45 -19.43 -15.78
N ASP A 337 -15.74 -20.24 -16.80
CA ASP A 337 -17.00 -20.97 -16.93
C ASP A 337 -17.12 -22.08 -15.87
N VAL A 338 -18.25 -22.79 -15.82
CA VAL A 338 -18.48 -23.89 -14.85
C VAL A 338 -17.36 -24.93 -14.90
N LYS A 339 -16.92 -25.32 -16.10
CA LYS A 339 -15.86 -26.31 -16.30
C LYS A 339 -14.51 -25.78 -15.81
N GLY A 340 -14.21 -24.53 -16.10
CA GLY A 340 -13.01 -23.84 -15.63
C GLY A 340 -12.98 -23.72 -14.11
N ARG A 341 -14.11 -23.34 -13.48
CA ARG A 341 -14.21 -23.26 -12.03
C ARG A 341 -13.98 -24.64 -11.37
N GLU A 342 -14.54 -25.71 -11.93
CA GLU A 342 -14.30 -27.08 -11.46
C GLU A 342 -12.82 -27.45 -11.56
N GLN A 343 -12.16 -27.13 -12.68
CA GLN A 343 -10.73 -27.39 -12.85
C GLN A 343 -9.89 -26.58 -11.85
N ILE A 344 -10.21 -25.32 -11.62
CA ILE A 344 -9.55 -24.45 -10.65
C ILE A 344 -9.72 -25.01 -9.22
N LEU A 345 -10.93 -25.41 -8.86
CA LEU A 345 -11.21 -26.04 -7.57
C LEU A 345 -10.37 -27.32 -7.37
N LYS A 346 -10.25 -28.18 -8.42
CA LYS A 346 -9.39 -29.37 -8.37
C LYS A 346 -7.94 -29.03 -8.09
N VAL A 347 -7.42 -27.94 -8.64
CA VAL A 347 -6.04 -27.49 -8.37
C VAL A 347 -5.89 -27.05 -6.92
N HIS A 348 -6.81 -26.22 -6.40
CA HIS A 348 -6.72 -25.67 -5.05
C HIS A 348 -7.05 -26.68 -3.95
N THR A 349 -7.78 -27.75 -4.27
CA THR A 349 -8.11 -28.83 -3.32
C THR A 349 -7.07 -29.96 -3.28
N LYS A 350 -6.17 -30.06 -4.28
CA LYS A 350 -5.20 -31.15 -4.43
C LYS A 350 -4.32 -31.41 -3.20
N SER A 351 -3.99 -30.37 -2.45
CA SER A 351 -3.13 -30.44 -1.25
C SER A 351 -3.92 -30.43 0.06
N LYS A 352 -5.25 -30.52 0.02
CA LYS A 352 -6.14 -30.34 1.17
C LYS A 352 -6.88 -31.66 1.46
N SER A 353 -7.25 -31.87 2.72
CA SER A 353 -8.05 -33.04 3.12
C SER A 353 -9.53 -32.74 2.85
N ILE A 354 -10.07 -33.35 1.82
CA ILE A 354 -11.47 -33.19 1.37
C ILE A 354 -12.27 -34.42 1.80
N GLY A 355 -13.47 -34.20 2.30
CA GLY A 355 -14.44 -35.26 2.63
C GLY A 355 -15.03 -35.92 1.38
N PRO A 356 -15.55 -37.15 1.51
CA PRO A 356 -16.14 -37.89 0.39
C PRO A 356 -17.48 -37.31 -0.09
N ASP A 357 -18.11 -36.44 0.73
CA ASP A 357 -19.37 -35.77 0.47
C ASP A 357 -19.23 -34.51 -0.40
N VAL A 358 -17.99 -34.08 -0.67
CA VAL A 358 -17.73 -32.84 -1.40
C VAL A 358 -17.79 -33.08 -2.91
N ASP A 359 -18.77 -32.48 -3.58
CA ASP A 359 -18.87 -32.46 -5.01
C ASP A 359 -18.39 -31.11 -5.60
N LEU A 360 -17.22 -31.13 -6.22
CA LEU A 360 -16.61 -29.95 -6.85
C LEU A 360 -17.43 -29.41 -8.03
N THR A 361 -18.20 -30.25 -8.69
CA THR A 361 -19.07 -29.84 -9.81
C THR A 361 -20.24 -29.00 -9.29
N THR A 362 -20.85 -29.42 -8.18
CA THR A 362 -21.91 -28.64 -7.51
C THR A 362 -21.38 -27.30 -7.01
N ILE A 363 -20.17 -27.28 -6.42
CA ILE A 363 -19.53 -26.05 -5.98
C ILE A 363 -19.24 -25.12 -7.18
N ALA A 364 -18.73 -25.66 -8.28
CA ALA A 364 -18.46 -24.88 -9.48
C ALA A 364 -19.75 -24.24 -10.07
N LYS A 365 -20.89 -24.94 -10.00
CA LYS A 365 -22.19 -24.39 -10.40
C LYS A 365 -22.67 -23.29 -9.47
N SER A 366 -22.49 -23.44 -8.16
CA SER A 366 -22.92 -22.45 -7.15
C SER A 366 -22.01 -21.22 -7.02
N THR A 367 -20.86 -21.20 -7.68
CA THR A 367 -19.88 -20.10 -7.58
C THR A 367 -19.77 -19.30 -8.90
N VAL A 368 -20.92 -19.02 -9.52
CA VAL A 368 -20.98 -18.17 -10.73
C VAL A 368 -20.41 -16.79 -10.44
N GLY A 369 -19.57 -16.28 -11.36
CA GLY A 369 -18.91 -14.99 -11.20
C GLY A 369 -17.67 -15.00 -10.30
N PHE A 370 -17.29 -16.14 -9.72
CA PHE A 370 -16.05 -16.25 -8.95
C PHE A 370 -14.84 -16.33 -9.87
N THR A 371 -13.81 -15.59 -9.51
CA THR A 371 -12.47 -15.67 -10.13
C THR A 371 -11.67 -16.83 -9.55
N GLY A 372 -10.51 -17.13 -10.15
CA GLY A 372 -9.59 -18.12 -9.59
C GLY A 372 -9.13 -17.77 -8.16
N ALA A 373 -8.94 -16.50 -7.86
CA ALA A 373 -8.58 -16.04 -6.52
C ALA A 373 -9.73 -16.19 -5.51
N ASP A 374 -10.98 -15.95 -5.94
CA ASP A 374 -12.15 -16.16 -5.08
C ASP A 374 -12.34 -17.63 -4.74
N LEU A 375 -12.12 -18.52 -5.71
CA LEU A 375 -12.18 -19.98 -5.50
C LEU A 375 -11.05 -20.48 -4.59
N GLU A 376 -9.84 -19.92 -4.72
CA GLU A 376 -8.74 -20.21 -3.78
C GLU A 376 -9.11 -19.79 -2.36
N ASN A 377 -9.62 -18.56 -2.21
CA ASN A 377 -10.07 -18.02 -0.94
C ASN A 377 -11.21 -18.85 -0.34
N LEU A 378 -12.19 -19.24 -1.14
CA LEU A 378 -13.30 -20.13 -0.74
C LEU A 378 -12.77 -21.43 -0.11
N VAL A 379 -11.89 -22.12 -0.81
CA VAL A 379 -11.33 -23.40 -0.31
C VAL A 379 -10.48 -23.18 0.94
N ASN A 380 -9.77 -22.06 1.03
CA ASN A 380 -9.00 -21.70 2.23
C ASN A 380 -9.90 -21.38 3.43
N GLU A 381 -10.99 -20.63 3.22
CA GLU A 381 -11.96 -20.34 4.27
C GLU A 381 -12.67 -21.60 4.77
N ALA A 382 -13.00 -22.53 3.86
CA ALA A 382 -13.55 -23.84 4.24
C ALA A 382 -12.56 -24.63 5.11
N CYS A 383 -11.26 -24.62 4.80
CA CYS A 383 -10.23 -25.21 5.64
C CYS A 383 -10.20 -24.60 7.05
N LEU A 384 -10.27 -23.27 7.13
CA LEU A 384 -10.25 -22.56 8.42
C LEU A 384 -11.51 -22.88 9.25
N LEU A 385 -12.67 -23.00 8.60
CA LEU A 385 -13.91 -23.40 9.27
C LEU A 385 -13.84 -24.84 9.79
N ALA A 386 -13.35 -25.79 8.97
CA ALA A 386 -13.15 -27.18 9.37
C ALA A 386 -12.19 -27.31 10.57
N ALA A 387 -11.07 -26.56 10.51
CA ALA A 387 -10.09 -26.53 11.60
C ALA A 387 -10.69 -25.97 12.91
N ARG A 388 -11.51 -24.89 12.82
CA ARG A 388 -12.20 -24.30 13.98
C ARG A 388 -13.19 -25.27 14.62
N LYS A 389 -13.85 -26.12 13.81
CA LYS A 389 -14.76 -27.17 14.27
C LYS A 389 -14.03 -28.47 14.64
N ASN A 390 -12.68 -28.49 14.67
CA ASN A 390 -11.85 -29.67 14.93
C ASN A 390 -12.14 -30.87 14.01
N LYS A 391 -12.63 -30.62 12.78
CA LYS A 391 -12.83 -31.64 11.76
C LYS A 391 -11.49 -32.02 11.10
N LYS A 392 -11.35 -33.28 10.67
CA LYS A 392 -10.15 -33.80 10.00
C LYS A 392 -10.15 -33.62 8.50
N ALA A 393 -11.32 -33.34 7.92
CA ALA A 393 -11.54 -33.09 6.50
C ALA A 393 -12.58 -32.00 6.34
N ILE A 394 -12.52 -31.32 5.19
CA ILE A 394 -13.52 -30.32 4.77
C ILE A 394 -14.73 -31.08 4.27
N THR A 395 -15.92 -30.80 4.78
CA THR A 395 -17.20 -31.34 4.29
C THR A 395 -17.94 -30.30 3.45
N MET A 396 -19.04 -30.71 2.81
CA MET A 396 -19.85 -29.81 1.98
C MET A 396 -20.40 -28.63 2.80
N ASP A 397 -20.75 -28.86 4.08
CA ASP A 397 -21.24 -27.81 4.99
C ASP A 397 -20.22 -26.66 5.15
N GLU A 398 -18.94 -26.98 5.35
CA GLU A 398 -17.90 -25.95 5.49
C GLU A 398 -17.70 -25.17 4.19
N ILE A 399 -17.89 -25.82 3.05
CA ILE A 399 -17.77 -25.15 1.74
C ILE A 399 -18.97 -24.23 1.51
N GLN A 400 -20.17 -24.67 1.82
CA GLN A 400 -21.36 -23.81 1.72
C GLN A 400 -21.24 -22.58 2.62
N GLU A 401 -20.89 -22.79 3.90
CA GLU A 401 -20.66 -21.70 4.85
C GLU A 401 -19.53 -20.74 4.39
N ALA A 402 -18.45 -21.29 3.84
CA ALA A 402 -17.36 -20.50 3.27
C ALA A 402 -17.82 -19.70 2.04
N THR A 403 -18.66 -20.28 1.17
CA THR A 403 -19.23 -19.59 0.01
C THR A 403 -20.04 -18.39 0.45
N ILE A 404 -20.92 -18.57 1.43
CA ILE A 404 -21.72 -17.47 1.99
C ILE A 404 -20.84 -16.41 2.64
N LYS A 405 -19.80 -16.84 3.37
CA LYS A 405 -18.85 -15.93 4.01
C LYS A 405 -18.07 -15.09 2.99
N VAL A 406 -17.71 -15.65 1.84
CA VAL A 406 -17.01 -14.92 0.77
C VAL A 406 -17.94 -13.90 0.10
N ILE A 407 -19.21 -14.25 -0.11
CA ILE A 407 -20.21 -13.38 -0.77
C ILE A 407 -20.73 -12.30 0.19
N ALA A 408 -21.22 -12.70 1.37
CA ALA A 408 -21.96 -11.83 2.30
C ALA A 408 -21.12 -11.36 3.52
N GLY A 409 -19.92 -11.91 3.69
CA GLY A 409 -19.07 -11.59 4.84
C GLY A 409 -19.32 -12.49 6.07
N PRO A 410 -18.55 -12.26 7.17
CA PRO A 410 -18.65 -13.06 8.37
C PRO A 410 -19.93 -12.77 9.15
N GLU A 411 -20.46 -13.80 9.84
CA GLU A 411 -21.58 -13.65 10.79
C GLU A 411 -21.23 -12.74 11.97
N LYS A 412 -22.18 -11.85 12.34
CA LYS A 412 -22.08 -10.98 13.51
C LYS A 412 -22.78 -11.61 14.72
N LYS A 413 -22.19 -12.63 15.32
CA LYS A 413 -22.77 -13.36 16.48
C LYS A 413 -22.93 -12.52 17.74
N SER A 414 -22.21 -11.41 17.87
CA SER A 414 -22.28 -10.51 19.05
C SER A 414 -23.35 -9.45 18.95
N HIS A 415 -24.02 -9.31 17.79
CA HIS A 415 -25.05 -8.29 17.60
C HIS A 415 -26.38 -8.81 18.16
N LYS A 416 -26.87 -8.22 19.26
CA LYS A 416 -28.20 -8.49 19.80
C LYS A 416 -29.22 -7.79 18.93
N VAL A 417 -29.90 -8.53 18.06
CA VAL A 417 -31.00 -8.04 17.24
C VAL A 417 -32.25 -7.95 18.13
N THR A 418 -32.91 -6.81 18.13
CA THR A 418 -34.16 -6.66 18.88
C THR A 418 -35.32 -7.45 18.20
N PRO A 419 -36.34 -7.91 18.94
CA PRO A 419 -37.48 -8.61 18.33
C PRO A 419 -38.16 -7.81 17.21
N LYS A 420 -38.19 -6.48 17.34
CA LYS A 420 -38.71 -5.58 16.31
C LYS A 420 -37.85 -5.61 15.04
N GLU A 421 -36.52 -5.51 15.17
CA GLU A 421 -35.61 -5.61 14.05
C GLU A 421 -35.62 -6.99 13.41
N LYS A 422 -35.67 -8.07 14.22
CA LYS A 422 -35.77 -9.44 13.73
C LYS A 422 -37.01 -9.63 12.85
N ARG A 423 -38.18 -9.11 13.31
CA ARG A 423 -39.42 -9.13 12.54
C ARG A 423 -39.31 -8.33 11.24
N LEU A 424 -38.78 -7.11 11.32
CA LEU A 424 -38.58 -6.25 10.15
C LEU A 424 -37.73 -6.95 9.09
N THR A 425 -36.56 -7.46 9.48
CA THR A 425 -35.65 -8.17 8.56
C THR A 425 -36.30 -9.42 7.99
N ALA A 426 -37.07 -10.18 8.80
CA ALA A 426 -37.75 -11.38 8.32
C ALA A 426 -38.77 -11.08 7.22
N PHE A 427 -39.58 -10.05 7.36
CA PHE A 427 -40.52 -9.65 6.30
C PHE A 427 -39.81 -9.05 5.09
N HIS A 428 -38.75 -8.30 5.29
CA HIS A 428 -37.91 -7.74 4.21
C HIS A 428 -37.33 -8.86 3.33
N GLU A 429 -36.63 -9.81 3.93
CA GLU A 429 -36.02 -10.93 3.20
C GLU A 429 -37.07 -11.88 2.61
N ALA A 430 -38.15 -12.10 3.33
CA ALA A 430 -39.28 -12.88 2.80
C ALA A 430 -39.90 -12.20 1.57
N GLY A 431 -39.98 -10.86 1.55
CA GLY A 431 -40.48 -10.10 0.40
C GLY A 431 -39.59 -10.32 -0.85
N HIS A 432 -38.29 -10.25 -0.71
CA HIS A 432 -37.37 -10.58 -1.79
C HIS A 432 -37.54 -12.01 -2.29
N ALA A 433 -37.62 -12.98 -1.36
CA ALA A 433 -37.68 -14.39 -1.69
C ALA A 433 -38.99 -14.76 -2.40
N VAL A 434 -40.16 -14.24 -1.92
CA VAL A 434 -41.47 -14.47 -2.56
C VAL A 434 -41.51 -13.83 -3.94
N CYS A 435 -41.07 -12.58 -4.10
CA CYS A 435 -40.99 -11.96 -5.42
C CYS A 435 -40.11 -12.77 -6.39
N THR A 436 -38.96 -13.25 -5.91
CA THR A 436 -38.04 -14.08 -6.71
C THR A 436 -38.70 -15.38 -7.16
N TYR A 437 -39.43 -16.03 -6.27
CA TYR A 437 -40.10 -17.31 -6.57
C TYR A 437 -41.19 -17.19 -7.66
N TYR A 438 -41.89 -16.07 -7.71
CA TYR A 438 -42.98 -15.82 -8.67
C TYR A 438 -42.53 -15.05 -9.93
N CYS A 439 -41.25 -14.77 -10.06
CA CYS A 439 -40.65 -14.23 -11.28
C CYS A 439 -40.06 -15.36 -12.12
N ASP A 440 -40.54 -15.52 -13.36
CA ASP A 440 -40.21 -16.67 -14.21
C ASP A 440 -38.77 -16.67 -14.72
N HIS A 441 -38.15 -15.48 -14.84
CA HIS A 441 -36.80 -15.31 -15.41
C HIS A 441 -35.72 -15.08 -14.34
N GLN A 442 -36.07 -15.14 -13.06
CA GLN A 442 -35.13 -15.01 -11.96
C GLN A 442 -34.49 -16.36 -11.59
N ASP A 443 -33.29 -16.29 -11.06
CA ASP A 443 -32.60 -17.48 -10.55
C ASP A 443 -33.27 -17.95 -9.25
N LYS A 444 -33.28 -19.27 -9.03
CA LYS A 444 -33.97 -19.86 -7.86
C LYS A 444 -33.31 -19.43 -6.55
N VAL A 445 -34.15 -19.19 -5.56
CA VAL A 445 -33.72 -18.92 -4.19
C VAL A 445 -32.98 -20.14 -3.66
N HIS A 446 -31.76 -19.90 -3.20
CA HIS A 446 -30.86 -20.92 -2.61
C HIS A 446 -30.90 -20.89 -1.10
N GLN A 447 -30.91 -19.70 -0.52
CA GLN A 447 -30.96 -19.53 0.92
C GLN A 447 -31.53 -18.15 1.27
N VAL A 448 -32.35 -18.10 2.33
CA VAL A 448 -32.78 -16.85 2.96
C VAL A 448 -32.33 -16.86 4.42
N SER A 449 -31.76 -15.77 4.91
CA SER A 449 -31.28 -15.68 6.28
C SER A 449 -31.46 -14.27 6.85
N ILE A 450 -31.88 -14.22 8.10
CA ILE A 450 -31.99 -12.98 8.89
C ILE A 450 -30.82 -12.82 9.89
N ILE A 451 -29.80 -13.65 9.79
CA ILE A 451 -28.57 -13.52 10.60
C ILE A 451 -27.74 -12.41 10.00
N PRO A 452 -27.39 -11.37 10.77
CA PRO A 452 -26.59 -10.25 10.24
C PRO A 452 -25.21 -10.70 9.78
N ARG A 453 -24.83 -10.28 8.55
CA ARG A 453 -23.51 -10.53 7.98
C ARG A 453 -22.92 -9.26 7.37
N GLY A 454 -21.66 -9.01 7.59
CA GLY A 454 -20.99 -7.82 7.05
C GLY A 454 -21.73 -6.53 7.41
N MET A 455 -22.31 -5.83 6.43
CA MET A 455 -23.14 -4.63 6.62
C MET A 455 -24.64 -4.91 6.47
N ALA A 456 -25.04 -6.12 6.08
CA ALA A 456 -26.43 -6.49 5.87
C ALA A 456 -27.07 -7.03 7.15
N GLY A 457 -28.36 -6.71 7.36
CA GLY A 457 -29.17 -7.24 8.46
C GLY A 457 -29.65 -8.67 8.21
N GLY A 458 -29.83 -9.03 6.95
CA GLY A 458 -30.16 -10.34 6.42
C GLY A 458 -29.69 -10.46 4.98
N TYR A 459 -30.04 -11.55 4.30
CA TYR A 459 -29.80 -11.71 2.86
C TYR A 459 -30.71 -12.78 2.26
N THR A 460 -31.11 -12.53 1.03
CA THR A 460 -31.75 -13.51 0.15
C THR A 460 -30.81 -13.83 -0.98
N MET A 461 -30.34 -15.08 -1.04
CA MET A 461 -29.36 -15.53 -2.03
C MET A 461 -30.03 -16.39 -3.09
N SER A 462 -29.91 -15.96 -4.34
CA SER A 462 -30.27 -16.75 -5.52
C SER A 462 -29.01 -17.16 -6.25
N LEU A 463 -28.95 -18.38 -6.73
CA LEU A 463 -27.80 -18.89 -7.48
C LEU A 463 -28.25 -19.29 -8.88
N PRO A 464 -27.58 -18.79 -9.93
CA PRO A 464 -27.88 -19.17 -11.29
C PRO A 464 -27.54 -20.66 -11.53
N GLU A 465 -28.41 -21.37 -12.21
CA GLU A 465 -28.18 -22.78 -12.58
C GLU A 465 -27.17 -22.93 -13.72
N GLN A 466 -26.99 -21.89 -14.52
CA GLN A 466 -26.08 -21.85 -15.67
C GLN A 466 -25.42 -20.47 -15.82
N ASP A 467 -24.22 -20.44 -16.40
CA ASP A 467 -23.57 -19.18 -16.76
C ASP A 467 -24.33 -18.51 -17.92
N LYS A 468 -24.82 -17.29 -17.70
CA LYS A 468 -25.58 -16.52 -18.68
C LYS A 468 -24.65 -15.52 -19.37
N SER A 469 -24.57 -15.57 -20.70
CA SER A 469 -23.82 -14.59 -21.49
C SER A 469 -24.61 -13.32 -21.78
N PHE A 470 -25.94 -13.39 -21.74
CA PHE A 470 -26.85 -12.27 -22.02
C PHE A 470 -27.97 -12.23 -21.01
N VAL A 471 -28.40 -11.02 -20.66
CA VAL A 471 -29.54 -10.75 -19.79
C VAL A 471 -30.65 -10.10 -20.64
N SER A 472 -31.86 -10.61 -20.58
CA SER A 472 -32.99 -10.08 -21.35
C SER A 472 -33.62 -8.86 -20.67
N LYS A 473 -34.39 -8.04 -21.43
CA LYS A 473 -35.17 -6.93 -20.89
C LYS A 473 -36.11 -7.40 -19.77
N LYS A 474 -36.80 -8.52 -19.97
CA LYS A 474 -37.71 -9.08 -18.97
C LYS A 474 -37.02 -9.50 -17.69
N GLU A 475 -35.88 -10.13 -17.83
CA GLU A 475 -35.05 -10.55 -16.68
C GLU A 475 -34.57 -9.34 -15.86
N MET A 476 -34.19 -8.23 -16.51
CA MET A 476 -33.82 -6.99 -15.83
C MET A 476 -35.03 -6.33 -15.14
N GLU A 477 -36.21 -6.33 -15.79
CA GLU A 477 -37.46 -5.84 -15.18
C GLU A 477 -37.82 -6.66 -13.93
N GLU A 478 -37.75 -7.99 -14.00
CA GLU A 478 -38.02 -8.89 -12.88
C GLU A 478 -36.95 -8.75 -11.77
N ASN A 479 -35.70 -8.49 -12.10
CA ASN A 479 -34.67 -8.19 -11.10
C ASN A 479 -35.01 -6.93 -10.29
N ILE A 480 -35.57 -5.89 -10.95
CA ILE A 480 -36.03 -4.69 -10.25
C ILE A 480 -37.19 -5.02 -9.33
N ILE A 481 -38.13 -5.87 -9.78
CA ILE A 481 -39.28 -6.33 -8.94
C ILE A 481 -38.78 -7.04 -7.68
N THR A 482 -37.83 -7.95 -7.85
CA THR A 482 -37.19 -8.68 -6.73
C THR A 482 -36.51 -7.73 -5.75
N LEU A 483 -35.70 -6.76 -6.24
CA LEU A 483 -35.03 -5.77 -5.41
C LEU A 483 -36.02 -4.89 -4.62
N LEU A 484 -37.19 -4.60 -5.16
CA LEU A 484 -38.19 -3.79 -4.48
C LEU A 484 -39.04 -4.61 -3.49
N GLY A 485 -39.05 -5.96 -3.59
CA GLY A 485 -39.86 -6.88 -2.79
C GLY A 485 -39.72 -6.67 -1.29
N GLY A 486 -38.52 -6.47 -0.78
CA GLY A 486 -38.27 -6.24 0.65
C GLY A 486 -38.98 -4.97 1.17
N ARG A 487 -38.82 -3.85 0.46
CA ARG A 487 -39.46 -2.58 0.81
C ARG A 487 -41.01 -2.66 0.73
N VAL A 488 -41.51 -3.34 -0.29
CA VAL A 488 -42.95 -3.53 -0.45
C VAL A 488 -43.52 -4.39 0.69
N ALA A 489 -42.82 -5.44 1.10
CA ALA A 489 -43.22 -6.28 2.22
C ALA A 489 -43.26 -5.50 3.54
N GLU A 490 -42.25 -4.65 3.80
CA GLU A 490 -42.25 -3.74 4.96
C GLU A 490 -43.52 -2.86 4.96
N GLN A 491 -43.82 -2.24 3.83
CA GLN A 491 -44.99 -1.35 3.72
C GLN A 491 -46.34 -2.06 3.91
N LEU A 492 -46.48 -3.27 3.35
CA LEU A 492 -47.75 -4.01 3.42
C LEU A 492 -48.04 -4.58 4.81
N VAL A 493 -47.00 -5.00 5.56
CA VAL A 493 -47.17 -5.74 6.82
C VAL A 493 -46.88 -4.91 8.06
N LEU A 494 -45.92 -3.98 7.96
CA LEU A 494 -45.48 -3.16 9.11
C LEU A 494 -46.10 -1.75 9.08
N ASP A 495 -46.81 -1.38 8.02
CA ASP A 495 -47.36 -0.03 7.76
C ASP A 495 -46.28 1.08 7.93
N ASP A 496 -45.02 0.72 7.73
CA ASP A 496 -43.86 1.60 7.86
C ASP A 496 -42.76 1.12 6.91
N ILE A 497 -41.77 1.97 6.65
CA ILE A 497 -40.65 1.67 5.76
C ILE A 497 -39.35 2.03 6.46
N SER A 498 -38.33 1.20 6.29
CA SER A 498 -37.01 1.39 6.90
C SER A 498 -35.96 1.90 5.92
N THR A 499 -34.85 2.33 6.47
CA THR A 499 -33.64 2.67 5.68
C THR A 499 -32.90 1.43 5.19
N GLY A 500 -33.29 0.22 5.60
CA GLY A 500 -32.68 -1.05 5.23
C GLY A 500 -32.66 -1.29 3.72
N ALA A 501 -33.76 -0.87 3.05
CA ALA A 501 -33.89 -1.00 1.59
C ALA A 501 -33.07 -0.01 0.75
N SER A 502 -32.15 0.79 1.35
CA SER A 502 -31.40 1.82 0.62
C SER A 502 -30.54 1.24 -0.51
N ASN A 503 -29.86 0.13 -0.27
CA ASN A 503 -29.01 -0.53 -1.27
C ASN A 503 -29.84 -1.13 -2.41
N ASP A 504 -31.01 -1.71 -2.10
CA ASP A 504 -31.92 -2.30 -3.09
C ASP A 504 -32.50 -1.23 -4.00
N LEU A 505 -32.86 -0.08 -3.45
CA LEU A 505 -33.31 1.08 -4.22
C LEU A 505 -32.21 1.62 -5.13
N GLU A 506 -30.97 1.72 -4.65
CA GLU A 506 -29.82 2.16 -5.44
C GLU A 506 -29.59 1.19 -6.61
N ARG A 507 -29.58 -0.11 -6.36
CA ARG A 507 -29.41 -1.15 -7.38
C ARG A 507 -30.58 -1.15 -8.38
N ALA A 508 -31.81 -1.08 -7.93
CA ALA A 508 -33.00 -1.01 -8.77
C ALA A 508 -32.94 0.21 -9.71
N THR A 509 -32.62 1.40 -9.16
CA THR A 509 -32.50 2.63 -9.94
C THR A 509 -31.35 2.56 -10.94
N SER A 510 -30.19 2.03 -10.56
CA SER A 510 -29.04 1.85 -11.44
C SER A 510 -29.33 0.89 -12.58
N THR A 511 -30.05 -0.21 -12.30
CA THR A 511 -30.50 -1.18 -13.30
C THR A 511 -31.47 -0.52 -14.30
N ALA A 512 -32.49 0.18 -13.79
CA ALA A 512 -33.46 0.89 -14.62
C ALA A 512 -32.78 1.96 -15.51
N ARG A 513 -31.84 2.72 -14.95
CA ARG A 513 -31.04 3.70 -15.70
C ARG A 513 -30.20 3.03 -16.81
N SER A 514 -29.57 1.90 -16.52
CA SER A 514 -28.80 1.14 -17.51
C SER A 514 -29.68 0.59 -18.63
N MET A 515 -30.89 0.14 -18.31
CA MET A 515 -31.88 -0.29 -19.32
C MET A 515 -32.21 0.82 -20.31
N VAL A 516 -32.38 2.05 -19.82
CA VAL A 516 -32.72 3.21 -20.64
C VAL A 516 -31.52 3.75 -21.41
N THR A 517 -30.39 3.99 -20.72
CA THR A 517 -29.28 4.73 -21.28
C THR A 517 -28.26 3.85 -22.02
N ARG A 518 -28.02 2.63 -21.53
CA ARG A 518 -26.96 1.76 -22.05
C ARG A 518 -27.47 0.70 -23.01
N TYR A 519 -28.64 0.10 -22.72
CA TYR A 519 -29.16 -1.02 -23.50
C TYR A 519 -30.27 -0.60 -24.47
N GLY A 520 -30.76 0.66 -24.42
CA GLY A 520 -31.78 1.17 -25.32
C GLY A 520 -33.11 0.42 -25.21
N PHE A 521 -33.50 -0.01 -24.00
CA PHE A 521 -34.72 -0.80 -23.76
C PHE A 521 -35.98 0.05 -23.57
N SER A 522 -35.87 1.38 -23.63
CA SER A 522 -37.02 2.29 -23.59
C SER A 522 -37.71 2.34 -24.95
N GLU A 523 -39.04 2.20 -24.96
CA GLU A 523 -39.85 2.36 -26.18
C GLU A 523 -39.97 3.84 -26.59
N LYS A 524 -39.94 4.77 -25.63
CA LYS A 524 -40.06 6.20 -25.84
C LYS A 524 -38.77 6.82 -26.42
N LEU A 525 -37.63 6.39 -25.89
CA LEU A 525 -36.32 6.89 -26.30
C LEU A 525 -35.66 6.09 -27.42
N GLY A 526 -36.20 4.89 -27.72
CA GLY A 526 -35.70 4.01 -28.76
C GLY A 526 -34.37 3.31 -28.43
N PRO A 527 -33.82 2.52 -29.39
CA PRO A 527 -32.59 1.77 -29.20
C PRO A 527 -31.35 2.68 -29.40
N ILE A 528 -31.21 3.66 -28.54
CA ILE A 528 -30.12 4.66 -28.57
C ILE A 528 -29.36 4.58 -27.25
N VAL A 529 -28.02 4.69 -27.33
CA VAL A 529 -27.15 4.81 -26.17
C VAL A 529 -26.97 6.28 -25.81
N TYR A 530 -27.27 6.64 -24.58
CA TYR A 530 -27.15 7.97 -24.03
C TYR A 530 -26.06 8.01 -22.97
N GLY A 531 -25.09 8.92 -23.15
CA GLY A 531 -23.97 9.07 -22.24
C GLY A 531 -22.80 8.15 -22.61
N ASN A 532 -21.60 8.71 -22.57
CA ASN A 532 -20.38 7.91 -22.66
C ASN A 532 -20.10 7.29 -21.29
N ASP A 533 -19.72 6.01 -21.28
CA ASP A 533 -19.30 5.25 -20.07
C ASP A 533 -18.00 5.80 -19.43
N GLN A 534 -17.76 7.09 -19.55
CA GLN A 534 -16.65 7.75 -18.86
C GLN A 534 -17.05 8.10 -17.43
N ASN A 535 -17.38 7.08 -16.64
CA ASN A 535 -17.33 7.15 -15.17
C ASN A 535 -15.87 7.24 -14.69
N GLU A 536 -15.08 8.08 -15.31
CA GLU A 536 -13.82 8.53 -14.74
C GLU A 536 -14.14 9.63 -13.72
N VAL A 537 -14.34 9.25 -12.47
CA VAL A 537 -14.24 10.15 -11.33
C VAL A 537 -12.78 10.64 -11.28
N PHE A 538 -12.49 11.65 -12.08
CA PHE A 538 -11.24 12.39 -12.03
C PHE A 538 -11.42 13.54 -11.06
N LEU A 539 -10.82 13.44 -9.89
CA LEU A 539 -10.56 14.57 -9.00
C LEU A 539 -9.76 15.63 -9.80
N GLY A 540 -10.46 16.58 -10.41
CA GLY A 540 -9.86 17.67 -11.20
C GLY A 540 -10.58 18.00 -12.51
N ARG A 541 -11.57 17.23 -12.96
CA ARG A 541 -12.32 17.49 -14.19
C ARG A 541 -13.82 17.70 -13.96
N ASP A 542 -14.21 18.03 -12.73
CA ASP A 542 -15.60 18.33 -12.36
C ASP A 542 -16.13 19.67 -12.93
N LEU A 543 -15.38 20.29 -13.83
CA LEU A 543 -15.79 21.54 -14.50
C LEU A 543 -16.25 21.31 -15.94
N GLY A 544 -16.81 20.13 -16.27
CA GLY A 544 -17.36 19.95 -17.61
C GLY A 544 -17.56 18.52 -18.08
N SER A 545 -18.22 17.63 -17.32
CA SER A 545 -18.88 16.50 -17.96
C SER A 545 -20.07 17.06 -18.78
N SER A 546 -19.78 17.52 -19.99
CA SER A 546 -20.83 17.90 -20.92
C SER A 546 -21.60 16.62 -21.26
N ARG A 547 -22.85 16.54 -20.79
CA ARG A 547 -23.80 15.54 -21.25
C ARG A 547 -23.82 15.61 -22.77
N ASP A 548 -23.74 14.46 -23.43
CA ASP A 548 -23.82 14.34 -24.89
C ASP A 548 -25.27 14.40 -25.41
N TYR A 549 -26.22 14.68 -24.53
CA TYR A 549 -27.64 14.81 -24.80
C TYR A 549 -28.26 16.07 -24.15
N SER A 550 -29.36 16.54 -24.75
CA SER A 550 -30.04 17.77 -24.31
C SER A 550 -30.77 17.59 -22.98
N ASP A 551 -31.04 18.72 -22.29
CA ASP A 551 -31.82 18.70 -21.03
C ASP A 551 -33.21 18.09 -21.21
N ARG A 552 -33.83 18.21 -22.39
CA ARG A 552 -35.09 17.55 -22.72
C ARG A 552 -34.94 16.02 -22.66
N VAL A 553 -33.90 15.48 -23.28
CA VAL A 553 -33.62 14.04 -23.26
C VAL A 553 -33.28 13.58 -21.84
N ALA A 554 -32.58 14.40 -21.04
CA ALA A 554 -32.31 14.09 -19.64
C ALA A 554 -33.62 13.94 -18.85
N GLY A 555 -34.58 14.85 -19.02
CA GLY A 555 -35.90 14.74 -18.42
C GLY A 555 -36.67 13.48 -18.86
N GLU A 556 -36.61 13.16 -20.16
CA GLU A 556 -37.23 11.94 -20.69
C GLU A 556 -36.58 10.64 -20.14
N ILE A 557 -35.25 10.64 -19.92
CA ILE A 557 -34.55 9.53 -19.24
C ILE A 557 -35.04 9.38 -17.81
N ASP A 558 -35.12 10.49 -17.05
CA ASP A 558 -35.58 10.46 -15.66
C ASP A 558 -37.04 10.00 -15.54
N ASP A 559 -37.90 10.42 -16.49
CA ASP A 559 -39.29 9.94 -16.58
C ASP A 559 -39.37 8.44 -16.84
N GLU A 560 -38.58 7.93 -17.79
CA GLU A 560 -38.55 6.50 -18.13
C GLU A 560 -38.02 5.64 -16.97
N VAL A 561 -36.94 6.08 -16.33
CA VAL A 561 -36.39 5.41 -15.13
C VAL A 561 -37.44 5.33 -14.05
N ARG A 562 -38.13 6.45 -13.76
CA ARG A 562 -39.23 6.48 -12.79
C ARG A 562 -40.34 5.51 -13.17
N ASN A 563 -40.80 5.54 -14.40
CA ASN A 563 -41.86 4.68 -14.93
C ASN A 563 -41.51 3.17 -14.82
N ILE A 564 -40.26 2.80 -15.08
CA ILE A 564 -39.78 1.41 -14.92
C ILE A 564 -39.83 0.98 -13.47
N VAL A 565 -39.31 1.83 -12.55
CA VAL A 565 -39.30 1.53 -11.11
C VAL A 565 -40.70 1.49 -10.53
N GLU A 566 -41.60 2.43 -10.88
CA GLU A 566 -43.02 2.45 -10.43
C GLU A 566 -43.76 1.21 -10.91
N LYS A 567 -43.64 0.84 -12.19
CA LYS A 567 -44.25 -0.39 -12.72
C LYS A 567 -43.76 -1.66 -12.02
N ALA A 568 -42.46 -1.72 -11.70
CA ALA A 568 -41.88 -2.83 -10.95
C ALA A 568 -42.39 -2.86 -9.50
N TYR A 569 -42.55 -1.68 -8.88
CA TYR A 569 -43.14 -1.55 -7.54
C TYR A 569 -44.57 -2.03 -7.50
N ASP A 570 -45.40 -1.63 -8.46
CA ASP A 570 -46.81 -2.06 -8.57
C ASP A 570 -46.90 -3.58 -8.76
N LYS A 571 -46.03 -4.16 -9.60
CA LYS A 571 -45.97 -5.62 -9.81
C LYS A 571 -45.53 -6.36 -8.55
N ALA A 572 -44.49 -5.87 -7.85
CA ALA A 572 -44.06 -6.46 -6.57
C ALA A 572 -45.22 -6.42 -5.54
N THR A 573 -45.93 -5.29 -5.48
CA THR A 573 -47.13 -5.15 -4.61
C THR A 573 -48.18 -6.16 -4.95
N ALA A 574 -48.51 -6.33 -6.23
CA ALA A 574 -49.53 -7.31 -6.67
C ALA A 574 -49.11 -8.74 -6.34
N ILE A 575 -47.82 -9.11 -6.56
CA ILE A 575 -47.32 -10.44 -6.20
C ILE A 575 -47.44 -10.69 -4.70
N LEU A 576 -46.98 -9.77 -3.87
CA LEU A 576 -46.99 -9.95 -2.41
C LEU A 576 -48.42 -9.94 -1.83
N GLN A 577 -49.33 -9.12 -2.36
CA GLN A 577 -50.73 -9.14 -1.96
C GLN A 577 -51.43 -10.44 -2.33
N MET A 578 -51.15 -11.00 -3.51
CA MET A 578 -51.74 -12.27 -3.95
C MET A 578 -51.23 -13.46 -3.12
N HIS A 579 -50.01 -13.37 -2.61
CA HIS A 579 -49.32 -14.44 -1.90
C HIS A 579 -48.98 -14.07 -0.44
N MET A 580 -49.82 -13.27 0.18
CA MET A 580 -49.62 -12.77 1.55
C MET A 580 -49.46 -13.91 2.57
N ASP A 581 -50.25 -14.99 2.44
CA ASP A 581 -50.18 -16.15 3.32
C ASP A 581 -48.74 -16.78 3.30
N GLN A 582 -48.13 -16.87 2.12
CA GLN A 582 -46.77 -17.43 1.97
C GLN A 582 -45.70 -16.47 2.51
N LEU A 583 -45.91 -15.16 2.32
CA LEU A 583 -45.03 -14.13 2.89
C LEU A 583 -45.02 -14.22 4.43
N GLU A 584 -46.20 -14.32 5.05
CA GLU A 584 -46.33 -14.44 6.50
C GLU A 584 -45.77 -15.75 7.03
N LEU A 585 -46.01 -16.87 6.35
CA LEU A 585 -45.45 -18.17 6.71
C LEU A 585 -43.92 -18.17 6.64
N LEU A 586 -43.34 -17.64 5.57
CA LEU A 586 -41.90 -17.57 5.40
C LEU A 586 -41.27 -16.65 6.46
N ALA A 587 -41.86 -15.48 6.71
CA ALA A 587 -41.38 -14.58 7.75
C ALA A 587 -41.45 -15.22 9.14
N LYS A 588 -42.54 -15.95 9.46
CA LYS A 588 -42.67 -16.69 10.71
C LYS A 588 -41.57 -17.76 10.84
N TYR A 589 -41.36 -18.54 9.79
CA TYR A 589 -40.27 -19.55 9.75
C TYR A 589 -38.91 -18.92 10.03
N LEU A 590 -38.58 -17.80 9.35
CA LEU A 590 -37.32 -17.09 9.54
C LEU A 590 -37.18 -16.51 10.97
N ILE A 591 -38.25 -16.05 11.59
CA ILE A 591 -38.22 -15.59 12.99
C ILE A 591 -37.85 -16.73 13.94
N ILE A 592 -38.28 -17.96 13.67
CA ILE A 592 -38.03 -19.13 14.52
C ILE A 592 -36.66 -19.71 14.23
N HIS A 593 -36.35 -20.02 12.98
CA HIS A 593 -35.18 -20.78 12.56
C HIS A 593 -34.02 -19.93 12.06
N GLU A 594 -34.23 -18.62 11.87
CA GLU A 594 -33.23 -17.59 11.42
C GLU A 594 -32.71 -17.78 9.99
N LYS A 595 -32.83 -18.97 9.40
CA LYS A 595 -32.45 -19.28 8.02
C LYS A 595 -33.36 -20.37 7.44
N ILE A 596 -33.49 -20.37 6.11
CA ILE A 596 -34.14 -21.45 5.34
C ILE A 596 -33.29 -21.76 4.11
N GLU A 597 -33.06 -23.05 3.88
CA GLU A 597 -32.35 -23.57 2.73
C GLU A 597 -33.29 -23.85 1.55
N LYS A 598 -32.73 -24.07 0.35
CA LYS A 598 -33.47 -24.22 -0.90
C LYS A 598 -34.63 -25.23 -0.81
N ASP A 599 -34.38 -26.44 -0.33
CA ASP A 599 -35.35 -27.53 -0.34
C ASP A 599 -36.52 -27.25 0.61
N ASP A 600 -36.23 -26.73 1.79
CA ASP A 600 -37.22 -26.30 2.75
C ASP A 600 -38.02 -25.10 2.25
N PHE A 601 -37.35 -24.15 1.59
CA PHE A 601 -38.01 -23.00 0.96
C PHE A 601 -38.97 -23.44 -0.13
N GLU A 602 -38.59 -24.34 -1.04
CA GLU A 602 -39.46 -24.85 -2.09
C GLU A 602 -40.65 -25.62 -1.48
N THR A 603 -40.43 -26.41 -0.42
CA THR A 603 -41.48 -27.14 0.30
C THR A 603 -42.47 -26.20 0.95
N LEU A 604 -41.98 -25.09 1.57
CA LEU A 604 -42.83 -24.06 2.17
C LEU A 604 -43.68 -23.36 1.10
N MET A 605 -43.06 -22.94 0.00
CA MET A 605 -43.75 -22.24 -1.10
C MET A 605 -44.80 -23.10 -1.78
N GLN A 606 -44.66 -24.44 -1.76
CA GLN A 606 -45.66 -25.39 -2.26
C GLN A 606 -46.76 -25.71 -1.22
N GLY A 607 -46.69 -25.13 -0.02
CA GLY A 607 -47.67 -25.40 1.05
C GLY A 607 -47.59 -26.82 1.62
N LYS A 608 -46.46 -27.50 1.52
CA LYS A 608 -46.25 -28.89 1.95
C LYS A 608 -45.41 -29.00 3.24
N MET A 609 -45.02 -27.88 3.84
CA MET A 609 -44.20 -27.89 5.05
C MET A 609 -44.99 -28.39 6.26
N ASP A 610 -44.33 -29.18 7.13
CA ASP A 610 -44.94 -29.74 8.33
C ASP A 610 -45.29 -28.60 9.32
N PRO A 611 -46.55 -28.53 9.82
CA PRO A 611 -46.97 -27.53 10.79
C PRO A 611 -46.11 -27.49 12.07
N SER A 612 -45.50 -28.60 12.47
CA SER A 612 -44.65 -28.68 13.66
C SER A 612 -43.40 -27.78 13.58
N GLN A 613 -42.94 -27.43 12.38
CA GLN A 613 -41.78 -26.53 12.17
C GLN A 613 -42.12 -25.06 12.47
N PHE A 614 -43.37 -24.72 12.70
CA PHE A 614 -43.82 -23.39 13.09
C PHE A 614 -44.08 -23.26 14.59
N GLU A 615 -43.89 -24.35 15.37
CA GLU A 615 -43.95 -24.33 16.82
C GLU A 615 -42.61 -23.94 17.40
N GLU A 616 -42.60 -22.92 18.29
CA GLU A 616 -41.38 -22.58 19.02
C GLU A 616 -40.92 -23.79 19.83
N THR A 617 -39.73 -24.32 19.54
CA THR A 617 -39.13 -25.33 20.42
C THR A 617 -38.95 -24.67 21.79
N PRO A 618 -39.49 -25.23 22.90
CA PRO A 618 -39.31 -24.64 24.21
C PRO A 618 -37.82 -24.55 24.49
N ALA A 619 -37.31 -23.35 24.78
CA ALA A 619 -35.92 -23.14 25.15
C ALA A 619 -35.57 -24.14 26.26
N GLU A 620 -34.59 -25.03 26.05
CA GLU A 620 -34.01 -25.81 27.14
C GLU A 620 -33.63 -24.84 28.26
N PRO A 621 -34.09 -25.09 29.52
CA PRO A 621 -33.76 -24.23 30.64
C PRO A 621 -32.25 -24.21 30.78
N GLU A 622 -31.67 -23.03 30.62
CA GLU A 622 -30.25 -22.80 31.00
C GLU A 622 -30.06 -23.37 32.40
N THR A 623 -29.34 -24.47 32.50
CA THR A 623 -28.89 -25.02 33.77
C THR A 623 -28.09 -23.96 34.46
N SER A 624 -28.73 -23.29 35.41
CA SER A 624 -28.12 -22.35 36.32
C SER A 624 -26.89 -23.02 36.95
N ALA A 625 -25.71 -22.60 36.53
CA ALA A 625 -24.50 -22.88 37.26
C ALA A 625 -24.66 -22.29 38.67
N THR A 626 -24.79 -23.18 39.64
CA THR A 626 -24.88 -22.89 41.06
C THR A 626 -23.67 -22.01 41.43
N GLU A 627 -23.99 -20.81 41.89
CA GLU A 627 -23.01 -19.93 42.56
C GLU A 627 -22.42 -20.69 43.74
N ALA A 628 -21.11 -20.94 43.69
CA ALA A 628 -20.34 -21.34 44.84
C ALA A 628 -20.04 -20.06 45.64
N GLU A 629 -20.58 -20.00 46.88
CA GLU A 629 -20.29 -18.96 47.86
C GLU A 629 -18.76 -18.81 48.08
N PRO A 630 -18.25 -17.58 48.15
CA PRO A 630 -16.86 -17.36 48.53
C PRO A 630 -16.71 -17.43 50.06
N THR A 631 -15.90 -18.39 50.53
CA THR A 631 -15.43 -18.49 51.91
C THR A 631 -14.60 -17.27 52.24
N GLU A 632 -14.99 -16.56 53.31
CA GLU A 632 -14.23 -15.49 53.99
C GLU A 632 -12.92 -16.04 54.57
N GLU A 633 -11.79 -15.56 54.12
CA GLU A 633 -10.53 -15.53 54.90
C GLU A 633 -10.18 -14.10 55.25
N LYS A 634 -10.02 -13.88 56.60
CA LYS A 634 -9.65 -12.62 57.25
C LYS A 634 -8.20 -12.23 56.95
N PRO A 635 -7.90 -10.93 56.90
CA PRO A 635 -6.56 -10.42 56.62
C PRO A 635 -5.65 -10.32 57.83
N THR A 636 -4.41 -10.73 57.73
CA THR A 636 -3.31 -10.29 58.58
C THR A 636 -2.49 -9.24 57.83
N GLY A 637 -2.36 -8.09 58.46
CA GLY A 637 -1.71 -6.93 57.90
C GLY A 637 -0.18 -6.93 57.98
N ASN A 638 0.38 -6.05 57.23
CA ASN A 638 1.42 -5.01 57.50
C ASN A 638 1.91 -4.52 56.13
N GLY A 639 1.73 -3.32 55.81
CA GLY A 639 2.58 -2.19 56.21
C GLY A 639 3.45 -1.78 55.02
N ASP A 640 3.17 -0.68 54.55
CA ASP A 640 4.03 0.45 54.20
C ASP A 640 4.03 0.96 52.74
N SER A 641 3.48 2.12 52.66
CA SER A 641 3.85 3.38 51.99
C SER A 641 4.48 3.35 50.56
N SER A 642 3.87 3.96 49.65
CA SER A 642 4.22 5.26 49.02
C SER A 642 3.73 5.35 47.57
N ALA A 643 2.85 6.28 47.36
CA ALA A 643 2.68 6.92 46.04
C ALA A 643 3.85 7.88 45.78
N PRO A 644 4.14 8.32 44.57
CA PRO A 644 3.41 9.41 43.93
C PRO A 644 3.23 9.31 42.40
N THR A 645 2.12 9.85 41.94
CA THR A 645 1.92 11.06 41.11
C THR A 645 2.72 11.22 39.79
N GLU A 646 1.91 11.41 38.70
CA GLU A 646 2.12 12.29 37.53
C GLU A 646 3.27 12.03 36.54
N ALA A 647 2.94 11.79 35.30
CA ALA A 647 2.77 12.74 34.20
C ALA A 647 2.29 11.98 32.94
#